data_97eebcfe2a15b60aa9bd3ef191909243
#
_entry.id   97eebcfe2a15b60aa9bd3ef191909243
#
_cell.length_a   1.000
_cell.length_b   1.000
_cell.length_c   1.000
_cell.angle_alpha   90.00
_cell.angle_beta   90.00
_cell.angle_gamma   90.00
#
_symmetry.space_group_name_H-M   'P 1'
#
loop_
_entity.id
_entity.type
_entity.pdbx_description
1 polymer ?
#
loop_
_entity_poly.entity_id
_entity_poly.type
_entity_poly.pdbx_seq_one_letter_code
_entity_poly.pdbx_strand_id
1 'polypeptide(L)'
;MFSTFSSQSQPGGPSAPIVKMNPLFGLSAIGSHRLFWSFGIVVLVAITAIRGYAAPVLRFPGPTSSQPLALTADGTTLLVANPDNNSVSIFDVKDDHNVLIDKVNVGKEPNGVAVLPGGGTGYSANTVAGTVSVIKLNGSASSVKKTIAVGVEPYALVLTPNGKKLYCANARGSSISVIDTTTNTVVKTINNVGPEPRGLAISNDGDDDDLDETLYVTQFLAVLDASKIDGADNAKRGRVALISTATDAVSGEVFLNPLADTGFKASGDAIARIPAGTALLYKTGAYPNQLNAIAIKGKFAFVPSTGASPNGPLRFDVNTQSLLSAINLATKLDANKTINMHKAVASQPNPTKLFITQPWTMAFRNKKAEGYVVSAASNIVVKVTVNLTTGLATVKRDPVDPSRVLEIRTGKNPRGIVVNASDTRAYVMNYISRDFSVIDLTSSPERVLETVKSENLPAPGSQLAQIHIGKELYNTSIGEFDPPVAGQPAIVGRMSRDGWGSCAACHTPWGLSDNVVWIFGAGPRRTISQHADFDQTDPTRKIQRVLNYSANRDEEEDFELNIRNVSGGKGLIVLADGVTPDTDVNNFRPKANAKRKQLRVRGVNAWDAIRAFEASGIRAPLSPISSSEPQVVAGQALFRAANCQSCHGGPQWTRSRLRFMPPPDVSLTPNGEILSELRTVGTFDPSAFNEVQDRLDGPPFGADGYQPASLLSLHAFPGPYLHNGPADSLDMVLNNVAHRSAGTSGVDTLTNPSDRAAIVRFLQSIDARTAPIP
;
A
#
# COMPACT_ATOMS: atom_id res chain seq x y z
N MET A 1 30.93 -45.74 -28.32
CA MET A 1 31.25 -45.74 -29.73
C MET A 1 31.50 -44.30 -30.07
N PHE A 2 32.76 -43.88 -30.02
CA PHE A 2 33.72 -43.63 -31.09
C PHE A 2 33.16 -42.72 -32.17
N SER A 3 33.72 -41.65 -32.65
CA SER A 3 35.10 -41.06 -32.59
C SER A 3 35.00 -39.70 -33.31
N THR A 4 35.55 -38.64 -32.83
CA THR A 4 36.89 -38.03 -33.09
C THR A 4 37.22 -37.62 -34.52
N PHE A 5 37.90 -36.50 -34.58
CA PHE A 5 38.91 -35.87 -35.43
C PHE A 5 38.47 -34.49 -35.97
N SER A 6 39.07 -33.37 -35.55
CA SER A 6 40.40 -32.77 -35.75
C SER A 6 40.67 -32.48 -37.23
N SER A 7 41.15 -31.34 -37.73
CA SER A 7 42.28 -30.51 -37.36
C SER A 7 42.45 -29.33 -38.33
N GLN A 8 42.98 -28.22 -37.84
CA GLN A 8 44.07 -27.39 -38.39
C GLN A 8 43.96 -26.85 -39.86
N SER A 9 44.24 -25.59 -40.12
CA SER A 9 45.53 -24.90 -40.04
C SER A 9 45.46 -23.43 -40.50
N GLN A 10 46.24 -22.60 -39.89
CA GLN A 10 46.72 -21.28 -40.39
C GLN A 10 47.87 -21.53 -41.41
N PRO A 11 48.54 -20.52 -42.09
CA PRO A 11 48.86 -19.16 -41.67
C PRO A 11 49.03 -18.11 -42.81
N GLY A 12 49.38 -16.85 -42.46
CA GLY A 12 50.24 -16.00 -43.31
C GLY A 12 49.92 -14.50 -43.30
N GLY A 13 50.63 -13.70 -42.56
CA GLY A 13 50.81 -12.25 -42.79
C GLY A 13 51.90 -12.00 -43.83
N PRO A 14 52.31 -10.77 -44.15
CA PRO A 14 53.01 -9.88 -43.22
C PRO A 14 52.85 -8.35 -43.40
N SER A 15 53.21 -7.63 -42.33
CA SER A 15 54.10 -6.48 -42.11
C SER A 15 53.99 -5.14 -42.89
N ALA A 16 54.07 -4.14 -42.06
CA ALA A 16 54.18 -2.69 -42.19
C ALA A 16 55.37 -2.19 -43.07
N PRO A 17 55.48 -0.84 -43.34
CA PRO A 17 56.17 -0.04 -42.33
C PRO A 17 55.78 1.44 -42.13
N ILE A 18 56.23 1.96 -41.02
CA ILE A 18 56.31 3.30 -40.49
C ILE A 18 57.27 4.19 -41.34
N VAL A 19 56.93 5.48 -41.52
CA VAL A 19 57.95 6.52 -41.66
C VAL A 19 57.53 7.80 -40.87
N LYS A 20 58.37 8.09 -39.89
CA LYS A 20 58.52 9.43 -39.25
C LYS A 20 59.36 10.34 -40.13
N MET A 21 59.13 11.63 -40.07
CA MET A 21 60.19 12.69 -40.02
C MET A 21 59.66 14.06 -39.69
N ASN A 22 60.18 14.59 -38.63
CA ASN A 22 60.47 16.03 -38.34
C ASN A 22 61.97 16.27 -38.69
N PRO A 23 62.57 17.44 -38.55
CA PRO A 23 62.17 18.86 -38.57
C PRO A 23 63.20 19.75 -39.35
N LEU A 24 63.15 21.09 -39.17
CA LEU A 24 64.30 22.01 -39.06
C LEU A 24 64.37 23.21 -40.06
N PHE A 25 64.42 24.39 -39.39
CA PHE A 25 65.26 25.56 -39.57
C PHE A 25 65.20 26.49 -40.81
N GLY A 26 65.22 27.77 -40.46
CA GLY A 26 65.84 28.81 -41.24
C GLY A 26 65.46 30.26 -40.83
N LEU A 27 66.28 30.83 -39.97
CA LEU A 27 66.34 32.29 -39.68
C LEU A 27 66.98 33.10 -40.83
N SER A 28 66.53 34.37 -40.98
CA SER A 28 67.38 35.57 -41.05
C SER A 28 66.59 36.77 -41.62
N ALA A 29 66.38 37.83 -40.97
CA ALA A 29 67.08 38.97 -40.49
C ALA A 29 67.34 40.06 -41.59
N ILE A 30 67.08 41.29 -41.14
CA ILE A 30 67.60 42.57 -41.52
C ILE A 30 66.80 43.46 -42.50
N GLY A 31 66.50 44.67 -41.96
CA GLY A 31 66.30 45.85 -42.78
C GLY A 31 65.42 46.96 -42.14
N SER A 32 66.09 47.84 -41.40
CA SER A 32 65.58 49.13 -40.86
C SER A 32 65.19 50.12 -41.94
N HIS A 33 64.14 50.90 -41.74
CA HIS A 33 64.19 52.37 -41.80
C HIS A 33 62.89 53.06 -41.30
N ARG A 34 63.13 54.21 -40.74
CA ARG A 34 62.36 55.11 -39.90
C ARG A 34 61.18 55.88 -40.59
N LEU A 35 60.29 56.36 -39.69
CA LEU A 35 59.55 57.63 -39.55
C LEU A 35 58.27 57.85 -40.39
N PHE A 36 57.16 58.08 -39.78
CA PHE A 36 56.54 59.32 -39.30
C PHE A 36 55.08 59.10 -38.86
N TRP A 37 54.70 59.69 -37.81
CA TRP A 37 53.47 59.98 -37.14
C TRP A 37 52.16 60.01 -37.97
N SER A 38 51.10 59.36 -37.49
CA SER A 38 49.73 59.90 -37.44
C SER A 38 48.91 59.15 -36.42
N PHE A 39 48.36 59.87 -35.43
CA PHE A 39 47.45 59.43 -34.43
C PHE A 39 46.12 58.97 -35.09
N GLY A 40 45.78 57.67 -34.99
CA GLY A 40 44.44 57.16 -35.27
C GLY A 40 44.04 56.29 -34.09
N ILE A 41 43.20 56.82 -33.21
CA ILE A 41 42.59 56.01 -32.14
C ILE A 41 41.61 55.07 -32.78
N VAL A 42 41.98 53.79 -32.93
CA VAL A 42 41.04 52.70 -33.24
C VAL A 42 40.55 52.12 -31.87
N VAL A 43 39.38 52.60 -31.47
CA VAL A 43 38.68 51.97 -30.36
C VAL A 43 38.19 50.54 -30.81
N LEU A 44 38.97 49.56 -30.48
CA LEU A 44 38.57 48.17 -30.65
C LEU A 44 37.52 47.83 -29.56
N VAL A 45 36.23 47.98 -29.85
CA VAL A 45 35.17 47.46 -28.99
C VAL A 45 35.21 45.95 -29.10
N ALA A 46 35.89 45.30 -28.15
CA ALA A 46 35.78 43.89 -27.94
C ALA A 46 34.37 43.63 -27.34
N ILE A 47 33.43 43.28 -28.21
CA ILE A 47 32.15 42.67 -27.77
C ILE A 47 32.51 41.28 -27.26
N THR A 48 32.87 41.17 -25.99
CA THR A 48 32.81 39.90 -25.26
C THR A 48 31.33 39.53 -25.15
N ALA A 49 30.88 38.67 -26.01
CA ALA A 49 29.61 37.97 -25.82
C ALA A 49 29.71 37.23 -24.47
N ILE A 50 29.20 37.85 -23.41
CA ILE A 50 28.93 37.16 -22.15
C ILE A 50 27.85 36.15 -22.52
N ARG A 51 28.26 34.94 -22.89
CA ARG A 51 27.36 33.80 -22.78
C ARG A 51 26.99 33.75 -21.30
N GLY A 52 25.79 34.25 -21.00
CA GLY A 52 25.20 34.03 -19.69
C GLY A 52 25.16 32.51 -19.51
N TYR A 53 26.08 31.98 -18.72
CA TYR A 53 25.92 30.66 -18.18
C TYR A 53 24.62 30.73 -17.37
N ALA A 54 23.56 30.13 -17.87
CA ALA A 54 22.39 29.88 -17.07
C ALA A 54 22.90 29.13 -15.82
N ALA A 55 22.55 29.64 -14.65
CA ALA A 55 22.88 28.92 -13.41
C ALA A 55 22.47 27.47 -13.57
N PRO A 56 23.32 26.51 -13.19
CA PRO A 56 22.99 25.09 -13.34
C PRO A 56 21.64 24.83 -12.68
N VAL A 57 20.74 24.18 -13.40
CA VAL A 57 19.43 23.80 -12.87
C VAL A 57 19.69 22.84 -11.73
N LEU A 58 19.28 23.21 -10.51
CA LEU A 58 19.37 22.30 -9.37
C LEU A 58 18.44 21.14 -9.63
N ARG A 59 18.97 19.91 -9.61
CA ARG A 59 18.22 18.70 -9.87
C ARG A 59 18.61 17.57 -8.91
N PHE A 60 17.72 16.60 -8.74
CA PHE A 60 18.07 15.37 -8.05
C PHE A 60 19.04 14.55 -8.91
N PRO A 61 20.08 13.95 -8.31
CA PRO A 61 21.12 13.25 -9.07
C PRO A 61 20.68 11.88 -9.60
N GLY A 62 19.52 11.39 -9.19
CA GLY A 62 19.00 10.07 -9.55
C GLY A 62 17.48 10.05 -9.73
N PRO A 63 16.90 8.87 -10.00
CA PRO A 63 15.46 8.66 -10.08
C PRO A 63 14.77 9.15 -8.81
N THR A 64 13.55 9.68 -8.96
CA THR A 64 12.72 10.14 -7.86
C THR A 64 11.61 9.14 -7.55
N SER A 65 11.16 9.07 -6.31
CA SER A 65 10.04 8.23 -5.89
C SER A 65 9.19 8.89 -4.81
N SER A 66 7.92 8.54 -4.79
CA SER A 66 6.97 9.06 -3.81
C SER A 66 7.16 8.45 -2.43
N GLN A 67 7.12 9.28 -1.40
CA GLN A 67 7.25 8.89 0.01
C GLN A 67 6.41 9.82 0.90
N PRO A 68 6.05 9.42 2.14
CA PRO A 68 5.45 10.32 3.13
C PRO A 68 6.47 11.21 3.85
N LEU A 69 7.73 11.15 3.46
CA LEU A 69 8.80 12.05 3.91
C LEU A 69 9.67 12.41 2.71
N ALA A 70 10.29 13.60 2.75
CA ALA A 70 11.13 14.10 1.66
C ALA A 70 12.37 14.82 2.21
N LEU A 71 13.52 14.56 1.59
CA LEU A 71 14.80 15.16 1.93
C LEU A 71 15.23 16.11 0.83
N THR A 72 15.69 17.32 1.16
CA THR A 72 16.28 18.24 0.20
C THR A 72 17.51 17.61 -0.47
N ALA A 73 17.82 18.05 -1.71
CA ALA A 73 18.91 17.45 -2.47
C ALA A 73 20.28 17.63 -1.80
N ASP A 74 20.47 18.69 -1.01
CA ASP A 74 21.65 18.94 -0.17
C ASP A 74 21.67 18.09 1.12
N GLY A 75 20.56 17.38 1.42
CA GLY A 75 20.46 16.50 2.57
C GLY A 75 20.33 17.22 3.92
N THR A 76 20.00 18.50 3.95
CA THR A 76 19.97 19.31 5.19
C THR A 76 18.60 19.40 5.83
N THR A 77 17.52 19.33 5.06
CA THR A 77 16.16 19.52 5.55
C THR A 77 15.28 18.33 5.22
N LEU A 78 14.62 17.77 6.26
CA LEU A 78 13.69 16.65 6.15
C LEU A 78 12.26 17.15 6.43
N LEU A 79 11.34 16.83 5.52
CA LEU A 79 9.91 17.00 5.70
C LEU A 79 9.25 15.66 6.04
N VAL A 80 8.40 15.63 7.05
CA VAL A 80 7.68 14.41 7.49
C VAL A 80 6.18 14.70 7.56
N ALA A 81 5.38 13.94 6.84
CA ALA A 81 3.93 14.02 6.89
C ALA A 81 3.38 13.44 8.22
N ASN A 82 2.38 14.10 8.78
CA ASN A 82 1.64 13.64 9.95
C ASN A 82 0.15 13.51 9.60
N PRO A 83 -0.30 12.38 9.00
CA PRO A 83 -1.66 12.23 8.48
C PRO A 83 -2.75 12.47 9.53
N ASP A 84 -2.60 11.93 10.73
CA ASP A 84 -3.59 12.08 11.80
C ASP A 84 -3.68 13.49 12.38
N ASN A 85 -2.66 14.31 12.17
CA ASN A 85 -2.56 15.65 12.75
C ASN A 85 -2.73 16.76 11.71
N ASN A 86 -2.90 16.40 10.42
CA ASN A 86 -3.06 17.34 9.31
C ASN A 86 -1.91 18.35 9.22
N SER A 87 -0.68 17.88 9.43
CA SER A 87 0.52 18.71 9.47
C SER A 87 1.70 18.09 8.73
N VAL A 88 2.68 18.91 8.39
CA VAL A 88 4.01 18.51 7.94
C VAL A 88 5.03 19.09 8.91
N SER A 89 5.85 18.24 9.49
CA SER A 89 6.97 18.63 10.36
C SER A 89 8.24 18.79 9.53
N ILE A 90 9.01 19.82 9.80
CA ILE A 90 10.22 20.23 9.11
C ILE A 90 11.40 20.15 10.07
N PHE A 91 12.43 19.40 9.71
CA PHE A 91 13.60 19.14 10.57
C PHE A 91 14.89 19.61 9.89
N ASP A 92 15.80 20.18 10.68
CA ASP A 92 17.21 20.27 10.35
C ASP A 92 17.85 18.91 10.65
N VAL A 93 18.32 18.23 9.59
CA VAL A 93 19.00 16.93 9.70
C VAL A 93 20.46 17.01 9.29
N LYS A 94 20.98 18.26 9.12
CA LYS A 94 22.37 18.51 8.81
C LYS A 94 23.23 18.03 9.98
N ASP A 95 24.33 17.35 9.67
CA ASP A 95 25.34 16.91 10.64
C ASP A 95 24.73 16.14 11.84
N ASP A 96 23.68 15.35 11.58
CA ASP A 96 22.92 14.60 12.57
C ASP A 96 22.23 15.43 13.68
N HIS A 97 21.92 16.72 13.43
CA HIS A 97 21.20 17.57 14.39
C HIS A 97 19.80 17.03 14.71
N ASN A 98 19.05 16.59 13.68
CA ASN A 98 17.71 15.97 13.79
C ASN A 98 16.72 16.79 14.65
N VAL A 99 16.73 18.12 14.50
CA VAL A 99 15.96 19.06 15.35
C VAL A 99 14.76 19.59 14.57
N LEU A 100 13.59 19.61 15.20
CA LEU A 100 12.37 20.22 14.66
C LEU A 100 12.59 21.71 14.48
N ILE A 101 12.51 22.18 13.22
CA ILE A 101 12.57 23.61 12.87
C ILE A 101 11.18 24.23 12.96
N ASP A 102 10.18 23.56 12.36
CA ASP A 102 8.82 24.09 12.27
C ASP A 102 7.82 22.97 12.01
N LYS A 103 6.54 23.27 12.26
CA LYS A 103 5.42 22.40 11.96
C LYS A 103 4.32 23.19 11.28
N VAL A 104 4.04 22.86 10.01
CA VAL A 104 3.07 23.55 9.19
C VAL A 104 1.76 22.77 9.10
N ASN A 105 0.64 23.41 9.47
CA ASN A 105 -0.68 22.83 9.26
C ASN A 105 -1.02 22.85 7.76
N VAL A 106 -1.47 21.71 7.23
CA VAL A 106 -1.82 21.50 5.82
C VAL A 106 -3.29 21.03 5.71
N GLY A 107 -3.70 20.56 4.55
CA GLY A 107 -5.03 19.95 4.38
C GLY A 107 -5.16 18.61 5.12
N LYS A 108 -6.40 18.07 5.15
CA LYS A 108 -6.71 16.85 5.91
C LYS A 108 -6.00 15.62 5.34
N GLU A 109 -5.38 14.85 6.23
CA GLU A 109 -4.73 13.56 6.00
C GLU A 109 -3.61 13.66 4.93
N PRO A 110 -2.48 14.36 5.22
CA PRO A 110 -1.33 14.38 4.32
C PRO A 110 -0.65 13.01 4.27
N ASN A 111 -0.62 12.35 3.10
CA ASN A 111 0.00 11.02 2.92
C ASN A 111 1.27 11.03 2.07
N GLY A 112 1.49 12.05 1.26
CA GLY A 112 2.69 12.18 0.43
C GLY A 112 3.28 13.56 0.55
N VAL A 113 4.62 13.65 0.60
CA VAL A 113 5.35 14.92 0.56
C VAL A 113 6.43 14.89 -0.50
N ALA A 114 6.74 16.07 -1.06
CA ALA A 114 7.86 16.29 -1.97
C ALA A 114 8.50 17.63 -1.65
N VAL A 115 9.78 17.79 -2.00
CA VAL A 115 10.50 19.06 -1.84
C VAL A 115 11.29 19.35 -3.11
N LEU A 116 11.29 20.61 -3.57
CA LEU A 116 12.06 20.99 -4.75
C LEU A 116 13.56 20.69 -4.55
N PRO A 117 14.31 20.36 -5.61
CA PRO A 117 15.75 20.06 -5.49
C PRO A 117 16.55 21.16 -4.82
N GLY A 118 16.20 22.42 -5.09
CA GLY A 118 16.83 23.58 -4.48
C GLY A 118 16.34 23.94 -3.08
N GLY A 119 15.49 23.13 -2.46
CA GLY A 119 14.83 23.49 -1.21
C GLY A 119 13.82 24.64 -1.39
N GLY A 120 13.53 25.37 -0.35
CA GLY A 120 12.66 26.56 -0.36
C GLY A 120 11.17 26.31 -0.57
N THR A 121 10.77 25.23 -1.24
CA THR A 121 9.36 24.87 -1.45
C THR A 121 9.14 23.37 -1.27
N GLY A 122 8.21 23.03 -0.39
CA GLY A 122 7.69 21.69 -0.19
C GLY A 122 6.25 21.57 -0.69
N TYR A 123 5.79 20.33 -0.88
CA TYR A 123 4.44 19.98 -1.29
C TYR A 123 3.88 18.86 -0.41
N SER A 124 2.59 18.90 -0.13
CA SER A 124 1.90 17.84 0.61
C SER A 124 0.59 17.45 -0.08
N ALA A 125 0.40 16.16 -0.37
CA ALA A 125 -0.85 15.60 -0.86
C ALA A 125 -1.80 15.34 0.32
N ASN A 126 -2.91 16.06 0.36
CA ASN A 126 -3.89 16.04 1.45
C ASN A 126 -5.07 15.18 1.03
N THR A 127 -5.06 13.92 1.39
CA THR A 127 -5.94 12.87 0.86
C THR A 127 -7.42 13.19 1.04
N VAL A 128 -7.86 13.48 2.26
CA VAL A 128 -9.28 13.77 2.53
C VAL A 128 -9.69 15.15 2.02
N ALA A 129 -8.76 16.09 1.96
CA ALA A 129 -9.05 17.44 1.48
C ALA A 129 -9.14 17.55 -0.06
N GLY A 130 -8.64 16.57 -0.82
CA GLY A 130 -8.61 16.61 -2.28
C GLY A 130 -7.67 17.70 -2.83
N THR A 131 -6.59 18.02 -2.11
CA THR A 131 -5.72 19.16 -2.43
C THR A 131 -4.24 18.82 -2.30
N VAL A 132 -3.40 19.66 -2.92
CA VAL A 132 -1.96 19.72 -2.65
C VAL A 132 -1.65 21.07 -2.01
N SER A 133 -1.02 21.06 -0.83
CA SER A 133 -0.50 22.26 -0.19
C SER A 133 0.89 22.58 -0.71
N VAL A 134 1.13 23.85 -1.10
CA VAL A 134 2.45 24.40 -1.45
C VAL A 134 3.00 25.07 -0.20
N ILE A 135 4.08 24.55 0.35
CA ILE A 135 4.70 25.00 1.60
C ILE A 135 5.94 25.82 1.28
N LYS A 136 5.95 27.09 1.66
CA LYS A 136 7.17 27.89 1.66
C LYS A 136 8.02 27.49 2.86
N LEU A 137 9.22 26.98 2.61
CA LEU A 137 10.19 26.66 3.64
C LEU A 137 10.99 27.94 3.99
N ASN A 138 10.91 28.39 5.22
CA ASN A 138 11.54 29.63 5.70
C ASN A 138 11.94 29.52 7.17
N GLY A 139 12.71 28.47 7.50
CA GLY A 139 13.05 28.18 8.89
C GLY A 139 11.80 28.03 9.75
N SER A 140 11.77 28.66 10.93
CA SER A 140 10.64 28.65 11.88
C SER A 140 9.43 29.50 11.44
N ALA A 141 9.46 30.11 10.25
CA ALA A 141 8.37 30.88 9.66
C ALA A 141 7.83 30.23 8.38
N SER A 142 7.91 28.92 8.30
CA SER A 142 7.39 28.14 7.17
C SER A 142 5.86 28.18 7.16
N SER A 143 5.24 28.16 5.99
CA SER A 143 3.76 28.28 5.88
C SER A 143 3.23 27.79 4.55
N VAL A 144 1.94 27.46 4.51
CA VAL A 144 1.24 27.17 3.26
C VAL A 144 1.05 28.46 2.47
N LYS A 145 1.71 28.52 1.31
CA LYS A 145 1.63 29.66 0.38
C LYS A 145 0.41 29.56 -0.54
N LYS A 146 0.04 28.34 -0.93
CA LYS A 146 -1.03 28.08 -1.88
C LYS A 146 -1.62 26.68 -1.63
N THR A 147 -2.91 26.52 -1.90
CA THR A 147 -3.58 25.23 -1.95
C THR A 147 -4.06 25.00 -3.36
N ILE A 148 -3.72 23.86 -3.94
CA ILE A 148 -4.05 23.45 -5.30
C ILE A 148 -5.11 22.37 -5.23
N ALA A 149 -6.29 22.58 -5.85
CA ALA A 149 -7.28 21.53 -6.01
C ALA A 149 -6.77 20.50 -7.03
N VAL A 150 -6.91 19.21 -6.70
CA VAL A 150 -6.53 18.07 -7.53
C VAL A 150 -7.67 17.05 -7.59
N GLY A 151 -7.42 15.82 -8.02
CA GLY A 151 -8.44 14.78 -8.04
C GLY A 151 -8.81 14.23 -6.65
N VAL A 152 -9.69 13.24 -6.61
CA VAL A 152 -10.23 12.67 -5.37
C VAL A 152 -9.20 11.80 -4.68
N GLU A 153 -9.03 12.01 -3.38
CA GLU A 153 -8.07 11.32 -2.51
C GLU A 153 -6.65 11.28 -3.09
N PRO A 154 -5.99 12.46 -3.25
CA PRO A 154 -4.57 12.50 -3.60
C PRO A 154 -3.74 11.80 -2.53
N TYR A 155 -2.85 10.89 -2.96
CA TYR A 155 -2.08 10.05 -2.04
C TYR A 155 -0.58 10.27 -2.11
N ALA A 156 -0.02 10.24 -3.30
CA ALA A 156 1.41 10.27 -3.54
C ALA A 156 1.82 11.47 -4.40
N LEU A 157 3.02 11.97 -4.15
CA LEU A 157 3.66 13.05 -4.91
C LEU A 157 5.04 12.61 -5.39
N VAL A 158 5.39 12.94 -6.63
CA VAL A 158 6.75 12.80 -7.14
C VAL A 158 7.10 13.96 -8.06
N LEU A 159 8.30 14.52 -7.89
CA LEU A 159 8.85 15.56 -8.77
C LEU A 159 9.66 14.91 -9.90
N THR A 160 9.65 15.53 -11.08
CA THR A 160 10.69 15.29 -12.07
C THR A 160 12.06 15.62 -11.46
N PRO A 161 13.16 14.96 -11.89
CA PRO A 161 14.50 15.23 -11.35
C PRO A 161 14.89 16.71 -11.35
N ASN A 162 14.51 17.48 -12.39
CA ASN A 162 14.74 18.93 -12.48
C ASN A 162 13.74 19.79 -11.66
N GLY A 163 12.75 19.16 -11.04
CA GLY A 163 11.75 19.81 -10.21
C GLY A 163 10.70 20.64 -10.94
N LYS A 164 10.63 20.65 -12.28
CA LYS A 164 9.69 21.49 -13.04
C LYS A 164 8.26 20.99 -13.05
N LYS A 165 8.05 19.67 -12.95
CA LYS A 165 6.73 19.05 -12.86
C LYS A 165 6.59 18.27 -11.56
N LEU A 166 5.41 18.35 -10.96
CA LEU A 166 5.00 17.52 -9.84
C LEU A 166 3.80 16.68 -10.26
N TYR A 167 3.92 15.36 -10.13
CA TYR A 167 2.83 14.43 -10.38
C TYR A 167 2.19 14.02 -9.06
N CYS A 168 0.87 14.06 -9.03
CA CYS A 168 0.05 13.71 -7.87
C CYS A 168 -0.89 12.56 -8.23
N ALA A 169 -0.76 11.42 -7.54
CA ALA A 169 -1.66 10.29 -7.71
C ALA A 169 -2.96 10.50 -6.95
N ASN A 170 -4.07 10.60 -7.67
CA ASN A 170 -5.43 10.74 -7.12
C ASN A 170 -6.02 9.33 -6.97
N ALA A 171 -5.85 8.71 -5.81
CA ALA A 171 -6.14 7.29 -5.60
C ALA A 171 -7.60 6.94 -5.92
N ARG A 172 -8.57 7.69 -5.42
CA ARG A 172 -10.00 7.46 -5.72
C ARG A 172 -10.48 8.14 -7.00
N GLY A 173 -9.72 9.10 -7.50
CA GLY A 173 -9.95 9.69 -8.81
C GLY A 173 -9.46 8.87 -9.99
N SER A 174 -8.71 7.79 -9.76
CA SER A 174 -8.10 6.92 -10.78
C SER A 174 -7.36 7.72 -11.85
N SER A 175 -6.64 8.77 -11.43
CA SER A 175 -5.99 9.74 -12.31
C SER A 175 -4.71 10.28 -11.71
N ILE A 176 -3.90 10.96 -12.53
CA ILE A 176 -2.72 11.71 -12.10
C ILE A 176 -2.92 13.17 -12.44
N SER A 177 -2.78 14.07 -11.45
CA SER A 177 -2.68 15.51 -11.70
C SER A 177 -1.25 15.90 -11.97
N VAL A 178 -1.00 16.63 -13.06
CA VAL A 178 0.28 17.20 -13.42
C VAL A 178 0.29 18.68 -13.00
N ILE A 179 1.21 19.04 -12.13
CA ILE A 179 1.34 20.38 -11.57
C ILE A 179 2.63 21.00 -12.09
N ASP A 180 2.54 22.17 -12.72
CA ASP A 180 3.68 23.02 -13.02
C ASP A 180 4.15 23.68 -11.71
N THR A 181 5.41 23.45 -11.32
CA THR A 181 5.94 23.93 -10.05
C THR A 181 6.31 25.40 -10.06
N THR A 182 6.46 26.02 -11.24
CA THR A 182 6.74 27.46 -11.38
C THR A 182 5.48 28.26 -11.08
N THR A 183 4.34 27.84 -11.64
CA THR A 183 3.04 28.52 -11.48
C THR A 183 2.23 27.96 -10.31
N ASN A 184 2.58 26.75 -9.86
CA ASN A 184 1.83 25.98 -8.87
C ASN A 184 0.36 25.80 -9.28
N THR A 185 0.13 25.35 -10.52
CA THR A 185 -1.20 25.09 -11.08
C THR A 185 -1.25 23.70 -11.72
N VAL A 186 -2.42 23.04 -11.68
CA VAL A 186 -2.66 21.83 -12.46
C VAL A 186 -2.70 22.23 -13.94
N VAL A 187 -1.81 21.66 -14.72
CA VAL A 187 -1.73 21.90 -16.17
C VAL A 187 -2.37 20.77 -16.98
N LYS A 188 -2.49 19.59 -16.37
CA LYS A 188 -3.12 18.42 -17.01
C LYS A 188 -3.61 17.42 -15.97
N THR A 189 -4.67 16.68 -16.30
CA THR A 189 -5.10 15.48 -15.58
C THR A 189 -5.01 14.29 -16.53
N ILE A 190 -4.24 13.27 -16.13
CA ILE A 190 -4.05 12.05 -16.89
C ILE A 190 -5.03 11.01 -16.34
N ASN A 191 -5.97 10.58 -17.17
CA ASN A 191 -6.94 9.55 -16.87
C ASN A 191 -6.47 8.17 -17.36
N ASN A 192 -7.22 7.12 -17.05
CA ASN A 192 -6.96 5.74 -17.49
C ASN A 192 -5.64 5.14 -16.98
N VAL A 193 -5.17 5.62 -15.84
CA VAL A 193 -3.99 5.06 -15.16
C VAL A 193 -4.30 3.78 -14.35
N GLY A 194 -5.57 3.37 -14.34
CA GLY A 194 -6.10 2.29 -13.52
C GLY A 194 -6.63 2.76 -12.18
N PRO A 195 -7.48 1.92 -11.53
CA PRO A 195 -8.03 2.25 -10.22
C PRO A 195 -6.94 2.29 -9.15
N GLU A 196 -7.11 3.21 -8.21
CA GLU A 196 -6.26 3.35 -7.03
C GLU A 196 -4.75 3.47 -7.33
N PRO A 197 -4.29 4.48 -8.11
CA PRO A 197 -2.87 4.74 -8.28
C PRO A 197 -2.23 5.12 -6.94
N ARG A 198 -1.05 4.53 -6.63
CA ARG A 198 -0.38 4.69 -5.33
C ARG A 198 1.07 5.10 -5.46
N GLY A 199 1.97 4.18 -5.68
CA GLY A 199 3.41 4.43 -5.77
C GLY A 199 3.79 5.10 -7.09
N LEU A 200 4.62 6.12 -7.02
CA LEU A 200 5.14 6.87 -8.15
C LEU A 200 6.66 6.80 -8.18
N ALA A 201 7.27 6.56 -9.34
CA ALA A 201 8.70 6.74 -9.55
C ALA A 201 8.96 7.26 -10.96
N ILE A 202 9.91 8.19 -11.09
CA ILE A 202 10.35 8.75 -12.37
C ILE A 202 11.78 8.30 -12.63
N SER A 203 12.05 7.81 -13.85
CA SER A 203 13.39 7.53 -14.33
C SER A 203 14.23 8.81 -14.38
N ASN A 204 15.53 8.67 -14.52
CA ASN A 204 16.46 9.77 -14.70
C ASN A 204 17.65 9.25 -15.50
N ASP A 205 17.79 9.66 -16.72
CA ASP A 205 18.89 9.27 -17.60
C ASP A 205 20.15 10.13 -17.40
N GLY A 206 19.99 11.27 -16.70
CA GLY A 206 21.08 12.12 -16.26
C GLY A 206 21.31 13.38 -17.11
N ASP A 207 20.48 13.64 -18.10
CA ASP A 207 20.55 14.86 -18.88
C ASP A 207 19.86 16.07 -18.18
N ASP A 208 19.77 17.24 -18.82
CA ASP A 208 19.24 18.47 -18.21
C ASP A 208 17.73 18.65 -18.44
N ASP A 209 17.12 17.88 -19.33
CA ASP A 209 15.67 17.90 -19.49
C ASP A 209 15.05 16.63 -18.91
N ASP A 210 13.81 16.60 -18.58
CA ASP A 210 13.10 15.41 -18.09
C ASP A 210 11.88 15.14 -19.00
N LEU A 211 12.04 15.40 -20.31
CA LEU A 211 10.95 15.26 -21.28
C LEU A 211 10.87 13.84 -21.88
N ASP A 212 11.92 13.05 -21.79
CA ASP A 212 11.96 11.67 -22.30
C ASP A 212 11.89 10.60 -21.17
N GLU A 213 11.71 11.05 -19.94
CA GLU A 213 11.57 10.19 -18.79
C GLU A 213 10.25 9.43 -18.76
N THR A 214 10.23 8.35 -18.01
CA THR A 214 9.02 7.56 -17.76
C THR A 214 8.61 7.66 -16.29
N LEU A 215 7.37 8.07 -16.04
CA LEU A 215 6.72 7.95 -14.75
C LEU A 215 6.04 6.57 -14.65
N TYR A 216 6.44 5.80 -13.67
CA TYR A 216 5.87 4.50 -13.30
C TYR A 216 4.85 4.71 -12.19
N VAL A 217 3.63 4.20 -12.39
CA VAL A 217 2.49 4.37 -11.47
C VAL A 217 1.97 3.00 -11.07
N THR A 218 2.12 2.61 -9.80
CA THR A 218 1.55 1.35 -9.33
C THR A 218 0.04 1.48 -9.13
N GLN A 219 -0.71 0.46 -9.56
CA GLN A 219 -2.09 0.24 -9.15
C GLN A 219 -2.08 -0.59 -7.86
N PHE A 220 -2.77 -0.11 -6.81
CA PHE A 220 -2.69 -0.73 -5.49
C PHE A 220 -3.17 -2.18 -5.47
N LEU A 221 -4.36 -2.45 -6.00
CA LEU A 221 -4.95 -3.79 -6.04
C LEU A 221 -4.60 -4.51 -7.35
N ALA A 222 -4.32 -5.79 -7.25
CA ALA A 222 -4.06 -6.65 -8.39
C ALA A 222 -5.29 -6.76 -9.32
N VAL A 223 -5.03 -6.98 -10.59
CA VAL A 223 -6.04 -7.12 -11.65
C VAL A 223 -6.28 -8.60 -11.94
N LEU A 224 -7.55 -9.01 -12.01
CA LEU A 224 -7.93 -10.36 -12.37
C LEU A 224 -7.50 -10.68 -13.81
N ASP A 225 -6.91 -11.84 -14.00
CA ASP A 225 -6.69 -12.44 -15.31
C ASP A 225 -7.98 -13.19 -15.72
N ALA A 226 -8.71 -12.67 -16.67
CA ALA A 226 -9.99 -13.23 -17.11
C ALA A 226 -9.93 -14.70 -17.58
N SER A 227 -8.73 -15.23 -17.82
CA SER A 227 -8.53 -16.66 -18.14
C SER A 227 -8.40 -17.54 -16.90
N LYS A 228 -8.42 -16.96 -15.70
CA LYS A 228 -8.21 -17.66 -14.41
C LYS A 228 -9.44 -17.62 -13.54
N ILE A 229 -9.45 -18.53 -12.56
CA ILE A 229 -10.51 -18.59 -11.55
C ILE A 229 -10.05 -17.80 -10.34
N ASP A 230 -10.85 -16.83 -9.87
CA ASP A 230 -10.53 -16.08 -8.66
C ASP A 230 -10.48 -17.01 -7.45
N GLY A 231 -9.54 -16.78 -6.55
CA GLY A 231 -9.19 -17.72 -5.47
C GLY A 231 -8.01 -18.64 -5.80
N ALA A 232 -7.55 -18.67 -7.08
CA ALA A 232 -6.29 -19.35 -7.43
C ALA A 232 -5.07 -18.45 -7.12
N ASP A 233 -3.95 -19.07 -6.75
CA ASP A 233 -2.68 -18.38 -6.43
C ASP A 233 -2.08 -17.60 -7.63
N ASN A 234 -2.60 -17.83 -8.83
CA ASN A 234 -2.21 -17.15 -10.06
C ASN A 234 -3.36 -16.42 -10.76
N ALA A 235 -4.44 -16.15 -10.02
CA ALA A 235 -5.65 -15.54 -10.60
C ALA A 235 -5.46 -14.07 -10.98
N LYS A 236 -4.56 -13.37 -10.32
CA LYS A 236 -4.39 -11.93 -10.49
C LYS A 236 -2.93 -11.57 -10.78
N ARG A 237 -2.73 -10.37 -11.32
CA ARG A 237 -1.41 -9.79 -11.59
C ARG A 237 -1.33 -8.37 -11.05
N GLY A 238 -0.17 -8.00 -10.49
CA GLY A 238 0.11 -6.60 -10.16
C GLY A 238 0.21 -5.76 -11.45
N ARG A 239 -0.25 -4.50 -11.42
CA ARG A 239 -0.24 -3.62 -12.59
C ARG A 239 0.52 -2.33 -12.29
N VAL A 240 1.35 -1.90 -13.24
CA VAL A 240 2.06 -0.61 -13.22
C VAL A 240 1.81 0.10 -14.54
N ALA A 241 1.19 1.28 -14.50
CA ALA A 241 1.01 2.12 -15.67
C ALA A 241 2.28 2.92 -15.97
N LEU A 242 2.57 3.14 -17.24
CA LEU A 242 3.70 3.91 -17.73
C LEU A 242 3.18 5.22 -18.34
N ILE A 243 3.75 6.34 -17.93
CA ILE A 243 3.40 7.67 -18.42
C ILE A 243 4.66 8.33 -18.98
N SER A 244 4.57 8.87 -20.19
CA SER A 244 5.64 9.68 -20.77
C SER A 244 5.62 11.08 -20.17
N THR A 245 6.75 11.55 -19.68
CA THR A 245 6.89 12.92 -19.15
C THR A 245 6.86 13.98 -20.26
N ALA A 246 7.19 13.61 -21.51
CA ALA A 246 7.08 14.50 -22.66
C ALA A 246 5.63 14.87 -22.98
N THR A 247 4.74 13.87 -22.98
CA THR A 247 3.36 14.06 -23.44
C THR A 247 2.35 14.12 -22.30
N ASP A 248 2.76 13.78 -21.08
CA ASP A 248 1.89 13.61 -19.92
C ASP A 248 0.68 12.71 -20.26
N ALA A 249 0.96 11.56 -20.85
CA ALA A 249 -0.05 10.59 -21.27
C ALA A 249 0.42 9.16 -20.98
N VAL A 250 -0.55 8.27 -20.77
CA VAL A 250 -0.27 6.83 -20.63
C VAL A 250 0.38 6.33 -21.92
N SER A 251 1.57 5.74 -21.79
CA SER A 251 2.39 5.20 -22.89
C SER A 251 2.43 3.68 -22.90
N GLY A 252 1.92 3.01 -21.87
CA GLY A 252 1.89 1.56 -21.75
C GLY A 252 1.61 1.09 -20.32
N GLU A 253 1.76 -0.20 -20.10
CA GLU A 253 1.59 -0.83 -18.80
C GLU A 253 2.48 -2.05 -18.64
N VAL A 254 2.77 -2.41 -17.41
CA VAL A 254 3.50 -3.63 -17.04
C VAL A 254 2.64 -4.45 -16.09
N PHE A 255 2.50 -5.73 -16.37
CA PHE A 255 1.89 -6.70 -15.46
C PHE A 255 2.97 -7.52 -14.76
N LEU A 256 2.94 -7.52 -13.43
CA LEU A 256 3.81 -8.35 -12.59
C LEU A 256 3.19 -9.74 -12.46
N ASN A 257 3.93 -10.76 -12.87
CA ASN A 257 3.47 -12.14 -12.90
C ASN A 257 3.41 -12.75 -11.50
N PRO A 258 2.48 -13.68 -11.26
CA PRO A 258 2.47 -14.47 -10.03
C PRO A 258 3.76 -15.26 -9.83
N LEU A 259 4.21 -15.33 -8.58
CA LEU A 259 5.27 -16.24 -8.15
C LEU A 259 4.70 -17.66 -8.06
N ALA A 260 5.27 -18.60 -8.81
CA ALA A 260 4.75 -19.96 -8.90
C ALA A 260 5.04 -20.83 -7.65
N ASP A 261 6.05 -20.49 -6.86
CA ASP A 261 6.45 -21.22 -5.65
C ASP A 261 6.90 -20.24 -4.57
N THR A 262 6.06 -20.05 -3.55
CA THR A 262 6.37 -19.17 -2.41
C THR A 262 7.46 -19.74 -1.50
N GLY A 263 7.77 -21.04 -1.62
CA GLY A 263 8.61 -21.77 -0.68
C GLY A 263 7.84 -22.34 0.52
N PHE A 264 6.53 -22.10 0.60
CA PHE A 264 5.62 -22.67 1.60
C PHE A 264 4.66 -23.67 0.95
N LYS A 265 4.01 -24.49 1.76
CA LYS A 265 3.14 -25.56 1.28
C LYS A 265 1.81 -25.56 2.01
N ALA A 266 0.72 -25.69 1.27
CA ALA A 266 -0.62 -25.90 1.81
C ALA A 266 -0.85 -27.35 2.18
N SER A 267 -1.72 -27.59 3.16
CA SER A 267 -2.11 -28.95 3.60
C SER A 267 -3.18 -29.59 2.70
N GLY A 268 -3.74 -28.85 1.76
CA GLY A 268 -4.73 -29.29 0.78
C GLY A 268 -4.65 -28.43 -0.46
N ASP A 269 -5.51 -28.70 -1.45
CA ASP A 269 -5.71 -27.88 -2.64
C ASP A 269 -7.21 -27.62 -2.81
N ALA A 270 -7.66 -26.43 -2.38
CA ALA A 270 -9.08 -26.12 -2.34
C ALA A 270 -9.69 -26.04 -3.76
N ILE A 271 -8.93 -25.57 -4.74
CA ILE A 271 -9.39 -25.52 -6.13
C ILE A 271 -9.50 -26.92 -6.74
N ALA A 272 -8.54 -27.78 -6.47
CA ALA A 272 -8.60 -29.18 -6.86
C ALA A 272 -9.49 -30.04 -5.94
N ARG A 273 -10.09 -29.45 -4.90
CA ARG A 273 -10.95 -30.13 -3.88
C ARG A 273 -10.25 -31.23 -3.14
N ILE A 274 -8.98 -31.05 -2.84
CA ILE A 274 -8.22 -31.98 -2.03
C ILE A 274 -8.31 -31.53 -0.56
N PRO A 275 -8.95 -32.36 0.33
CA PRO A 275 -9.19 -31.96 1.71
C PRO A 275 -7.93 -31.61 2.47
N ALA A 276 -8.06 -30.74 3.47
CA ALA A 276 -6.99 -30.46 4.41
C ALA A 276 -6.57 -31.72 5.19
N GLY A 277 -5.27 -31.78 5.52
CA GLY A 277 -4.72 -32.91 6.25
C GLY A 277 -4.35 -34.16 5.42
N THR A 278 -4.39 -34.04 4.08
CA THR A 278 -3.81 -35.06 3.20
C THR A 278 -2.31 -35.20 3.43
N ALA A 279 -1.75 -36.38 3.25
CA ALA A 279 -0.32 -36.65 3.44
C ALA A 279 0.58 -35.85 2.46
N LEU A 280 0.02 -35.40 1.34
CA LEU A 280 0.72 -34.60 0.35
C LEU A 280 0.59 -33.11 0.68
N LEU A 281 1.73 -32.43 0.72
CA LEU A 281 1.81 -30.98 0.86
C LEU A 281 1.96 -30.34 -0.52
N TYR A 282 1.05 -29.44 -0.86
CA TYR A 282 0.99 -28.78 -2.15
C TYR A 282 1.78 -27.47 -2.12
N LYS A 283 2.56 -27.22 -3.17
CA LYS A 283 3.24 -25.93 -3.34
C LYS A 283 2.21 -24.82 -3.50
N THR A 284 2.46 -23.69 -2.82
CA THR A 284 1.64 -22.49 -2.97
C THR A 284 2.33 -21.51 -3.89
N GLY A 285 1.56 -20.85 -4.76
CA GLY A 285 1.95 -19.66 -5.48
C GLY A 285 1.50 -18.39 -4.76
N ALA A 286 1.82 -17.22 -5.30
CA ALA A 286 1.26 -15.95 -4.85
C ALA A 286 1.34 -14.91 -5.96
N TYR A 287 0.29 -14.09 -6.12
CA TYR A 287 0.34 -12.94 -7.01
C TYR A 287 0.64 -11.64 -6.24
N PRO A 288 1.41 -10.69 -6.86
CA PRO A 288 1.64 -9.37 -6.27
C PRO A 288 0.33 -8.60 -6.10
N ASN A 289 0.04 -8.13 -4.89
CA ASN A 289 -1.12 -7.31 -4.54
C ASN A 289 -0.66 -6.19 -3.60
N GLN A 290 -1.46 -5.16 -3.38
CA GLN A 290 -1.14 -4.03 -2.49
C GLN A 290 0.19 -3.34 -2.85
N LEU A 291 0.30 -2.89 -4.10
CA LEU A 291 1.49 -2.22 -4.61
C LEU A 291 1.53 -0.76 -4.13
N ASN A 292 2.06 -0.50 -2.94
CA ASN A 292 2.10 0.83 -2.34
C ASN A 292 3.20 1.74 -2.89
N ALA A 293 4.30 1.17 -3.36
CA ALA A 293 5.49 1.93 -3.75
C ALA A 293 6.24 1.27 -4.89
N ILE A 294 7.08 2.06 -5.53
CA ILE A 294 8.02 1.63 -6.56
C ILE A 294 9.29 2.47 -6.44
N ALA A 295 10.46 1.85 -6.59
CA ALA A 295 11.75 2.53 -6.56
C ALA A 295 12.66 2.03 -7.69
N ILE A 296 13.39 2.95 -8.31
CA ILE A 296 14.26 2.65 -9.45
C ILE A 296 15.71 2.52 -8.99
N LYS A 297 16.42 1.50 -9.50
CA LYS A 297 17.87 1.35 -9.32
C LYS A 297 18.50 0.76 -10.59
N GLY A 298 19.39 1.52 -11.22
CA GLY A 298 19.99 1.14 -12.47
C GLY A 298 18.95 0.89 -13.57
N LYS A 299 18.96 -0.28 -14.17
CA LYS A 299 18.06 -0.66 -15.28
C LYS A 299 16.76 -1.33 -14.82
N PHE A 300 16.45 -1.27 -13.52
CA PHE A 300 15.26 -1.94 -12.96
C PHE A 300 14.48 -1.02 -12.02
N ALA A 301 13.15 -1.18 -12.05
CA ALA A 301 12.26 -0.69 -11.01
C ALA A 301 11.84 -1.86 -10.13
N PHE A 302 11.81 -1.64 -8.82
CA PHE A 302 11.48 -2.63 -7.81
C PHE A 302 10.19 -2.27 -7.11
N VAL A 303 9.30 -3.26 -6.95
CA VAL A 303 7.97 -3.09 -6.36
C VAL A 303 7.83 -4.02 -5.16
N PRO A 304 7.94 -3.52 -3.92
CA PRO A 304 7.55 -4.27 -2.73
C PRO A 304 6.03 -4.39 -2.68
N SER A 305 5.52 -5.56 -2.31
CA SER A 305 4.08 -5.80 -2.28
C SER A 305 3.68 -6.92 -1.32
N THR A 306 2.50 -6.80 -0.72
CA THR A 306 1.88 -7.93 -0.02
C THR A 306 1.28 -8.86 -1.07
N GLY A 307 1.88 -10.03 -1.25
CA GLY A 307 1.37 -11.05 -2.15
C GLY A 307 0.21 -11.82 -1.55
N ALA A 308 -0.69 -12.31 -2.40
CA ALA A 308 -1.80 -13.16 -1.99
C ALA A 308 -1.63 -14.59 -2.50
N SER A 309 -1.76 -15.56 -1.59
CA SER A 309 -1.78 -17.01 -1.82
C SER A 309 -3.12 -17.57 -1.34
N PRO A 310 -4.21 -17.38 -2.13
CA PRO A 310 -5.57 -17.63 -1.66
C PRO A 310 -6.03 -19.09 -1.73
N ASN A 311 -5.42 -19.92 -2.55
CA ASN A 311 -5.84 -21.33 -2.77
C ASN A 311 -5.56 -22.22 -1.56
N GLY A 312 -6.03 -21.91 -0.42
CA GLY A 312 -5.84 -22.55 0.89
C GLY A 312 -5.88 -24.07 0.97
N PRO A 313 -6.40 -24.59 2.07
CA PRO A 313 -7.19 -23.91 3.11
C PRO A 313 -6.38 -22.81 3.79
N LEU A 314 -7.04 -21.66 3.94
CA LEU A 314 -6.40 -20.48 4.50
C LEU A 314 -5.93 -20.72 5.95
N ARG A 315 -4.66 -20.51 6.21
CA ARG A 315 -4.04 -20.69 7.54
C ARG A 315 -2.73 -19.90 7.62
N PHE A 316 -2.09 -19.93 8.76
CA PHE A 316 -0.72 -19.49 8.96
C PHE A 316 0.21 -20.10 7.89
N ASP A 317 1.13 -19.30 7.38
CA ASP A 317 2.14 -19.56 6.33
C ASP A 317 1.63 -19.80 4.89
N VAL A 318 0.31 -19.73 4.65
CA VAL A 318 -0.33 -20.02 3.35
C VAL A 318 -1.29 -18.90 2.89
N ASN A 319 -1.14 -17.68 3.37
CA ASN A 319 -2.04 -16.58 3.01
C ASN A 319 -1.29 -15.40 2.42
N THR A 320 -0.98 -14.40 3.20
CA THR A 320 -0.23 -13.24 2.73
C THR A 320 1.27 -13.53 2.64
N GLN A 321 1.89 -13.08 1.57
CA GLN A 321 3.32 -13.26 1.29
C GLN A 321 4.02 -11.90 1.17
N SER A 322 5.32 -11.86 1.38
CA SER A 322 6.13 -10.65 1.27
C SER A 322 6.93 -10.66 -0.03
N LEU A 323 6.40 -10.02 -1.07
CA LEU A 323 7.00 -10.09 -2.39
C LEU A 323 7.83 -8.83 -2.71
N LEU A 324 8.90 -9.03 -3.48
CA LEU A 324 9.66 -7.97 -4.12
C LEU A 324 9.84 -8.33 -5.59
N SER A 325 9.14 -7.61 -6.46
CA SER A 325 9.15 -7.80 -7.91
C SER A 325 10.09 -6.81 -8.59
N ALA A 326 10.57 -7.13 -9.79
CA ALA A 326 11.43 -6.27 -10.59
C ALA A 326 10.89 -6.08 -12.01
N ILE A 327 10.89 -4.83 -12.49
CA ILE A 327 10.55 -4.45 -13.86
C ILE A 327 11.83 -4.06 -14.59
N ASN A 328 12.06 -4.58 -15.78
CA ASN A 328 13.15 -4.15 -16.65
C ASN A 328 12.72 -2.87 -17.39
N LEU A 329 13.44 -1.76 -17.16
CA LEU A 329 13.11 -0.44 -17.71
C LEU A 329 13.27 -0.37 -19.24
N ALA A 330 14.25 -1.09 -19.79
CA ALA A 330 14.52 -1.08 -21.23
C ALA A 330 13.44 -1.83 -22.02
N THR A 331 12.99 -2.99 -21.53
CA THR A 331 11.95 -3.78 -22.17
C THR A 331 10.54 -3.36 -21.77
N LYS A 332 10.40 -2.63 -20.67
CA LYS A 332 9.11 -2.27 -20.04
C LYS A 332 8.26 -3.50 -19.73
N LEU A 333 8.91 -4.59 -19.28
CA LEU A 333 8.27 -5.85 -18.91
C LEU A 333 8.72 -6.29 -17.52
N ASP A 334 7.92 -7.17 -16.91
CA ASP A 334 8.33 -7.91 -15.71
C ASP A 334 9.64 -8.67 -15.97
N ALA A 335 10.62 -8.49 -15.12
CA ALA A 335 11.91 -9.20 -15.21
C ALA A 335 11.79 -10.69 -14.84
N ASN A 336 10.63 -11.14 -14.35
CA ASN A 336 10.38 -12.49 -13.82
C ASN A 336 11.38 -12.89 -12.72
N LYS A 337 11.72 -11.95 -11.85
CA LYS A 337 12.66 -12.10 -10.73
C LYS A 337 12.02 -11.81 -9.38
N THR A 338 10.71 -11.98 -9.27
CA THR A 338 9.99 -11.84 -8.01
C THR A 338 10.50 -12.82 -6.98
N ILE A 339 10.84 -12.32 -5.79
CA ILE A 339 11.22 -13.13 -4.63
C ILE A 339 10.14 -13.04 -3.53
N ASN A 340 10.02 -14.10 -2.73
CA ASN A 340 9.30 -14.07 -1.47
C ASN A 340 10.29 -13.85 -0.32
N MET A 341 10.25 -12.67 0.30
CA MET A 341 11.15 -12.32 1.39
C MET A 341 10.87 -13.13 2.67
N HIS A 342 9.64 -13.62 2.89
CA HIS A 342 9.32 -14.54 3.97
C HIS A 342 10.17 -15.81 3.92
N LYS A 343 10.50 -16.30 2.74
CA LYS A 343 11.35 -17.48 2.57
C LYS A 343 12.75 -17.31 3.20
N ALA A 344 13.29 -16.11 3.18
CA ALA A 344 14.58 -15.83 3.81
C ALA A 344 14.52 -15.95 5.35
N VAL A 345 13.35 -15.72 5.93
CA VAL A 345 13.13 -15.79 7.40
C VAL A 345 12.73 -17.20 7.85
N ALA A 346 12.14 -18.02 6.97
CA ALA A 346 11.52 -19.30 7.33
C ALA A 346 12.43 -20.24 8.13
N SER A 347 13.73 -20.25 7.82
CA SER A 347 14.74 -21.10 8.48
C SER A 347 15.36 -20.49 9.76
N GLN A 348 14.99 -19.27 10.15
CA GLN A 348 15.52 -18.64 11.36
C GLN A 348 15.06 -19.41 12.61
N PRO A 349 15.91 -19.50 13.63
CA PRO A 349 15.53 -20.14 14.89
C PRO A 349 14.56 -19.27 15.69
N ASN A 350 13.68 -19.88 16.49
CA ASN A 350 12.91 -19.21 17.52
C ASN A 350 13.82 -18.93 18.76
N PRO A 351 13.63 -17.87 19.53
CA PRO A 351 12.52 -16.88 19.43
C PRO A 351 12.82 -15.68 18.51
N THR A 352 13.91 -15.70 17.73
CA THR A 352 14.36 -14.53 16.96
C THR A 352 13.70 -14.40 15.59
N LYS A 353 12.90 -15.39 15.19
CA LYS A 353 12.18 -15.37 13.92
C LYS A 353 11.14 -14.25 13.90
N LEU A 354 11.23 -13.39 12.87
CA LEU A 354 10.24 -12.33 12.62
C LEU A 354 10.02 -12.22 11.11
N PHE A 355 8.79 -12.51 10.66
CA PHE A 355 8.43 -12.38 9.25
C PHE A 355 8.30 -10.92 8.81
N ILE A 356 8.57 -10.67 7.52
CA ILE A 356 8.61 -9.34 6.89
C ILE A 356 7.19 -9.00 6.40
N THR A 357 6.29 -8.62 7.31
CA THR A 357 4.86 -8.49 7.00
C THR A 357 4.51 -7.09 6.53
N GLN A 358 3.71 -7.01 5.46
CA GLN A 358 3.35 -5.77 4.77
C GLN A 358 4.57 -4.97 4.33
N PRO A 359 5.33 -5.43 3.32
CA PRO A 359 6.38 -4.62 2.70
C PRO A 359 5.73 -3.40 2.03
N TRP A 360 5.94 -2.22 2.63
CA TRP A 360 5.18 -1.01 2.30
C TRP A 360 5.88 -0.13 1.26
N THR A 361 7.17 0.08 1.44
CA THR A 361 7.99 0.91 0.56
C THR A 361 9.45 0.48 0.62
N MET A 362 10.29 1.10 -0.20
CA MET A 362 11.74 0.89 -0.18
C MET A 362 12.49 2.12 -0.69
N ALA A 363 13.78 2.20 -0.33
CA ALA A 363 14.73 3.13 -0.92
C ALA A 363 16.07 2.44 -1.16
N PHE A 364 16.83 2.96 -2.11
CA PHE A 364 18.17 2.49 -2.43
C PHE A 364 19.25 3.45 -1.97
N ARG A 365 20.43 2.92 -1.66
CA ARG A 365 21.65 3.73 -1.60
C ARG A 365 21.97 4.30 -2.98
N ASN A 366 22.51 5.52 -3.01
CA ASN A 366 22.84 6.19 -4.27
C ASN A 366 23.99 5.48 -5.00
N LYS A 367 25.04 5.09 -4.28
CA LYS A 367 26.30 4.58 -4.82
C LYS A 367 26.40 3.05 -4.84
N LYS A 368 25.49 2.33 -4.16
CA LYS A 368 25.52 0.88 -4.03
C LYS A 368 24.23 0.23 -4.53
N ALA A 369 24.31 -1.03 -4.95
CA ALA A 369 23.17 -1.85 -5.30
C ALA A 369 22.51 -2.46 -4.03
N GLU A 370 22.36 -1.66 -3.00
CA GLU A 370 21.77 -2.00 -1.70
C GLU A 370 20.49 -1.20 -1.50
N GLY A 371 19.43 -1.89 -1.11
CA GLY A 371 18.12 -1.29 -0.81
C GLY A 371 17.63 -1.68 0.57
N TYR A 372 16.69 -0.93 1.06
CA TYR A 372 16.06 -1.11 2.36
C TYR A 372 14.55 -1.17 2.17
N VAL A 373 13.95 -2.32 2.45
CA VAL A 373 12.50 -2.56 2.38
C VAL A 373 11.90 -2.34 3.74
N VAL A 374 10.90 -1.48 3.80
CA VAL A 374 10.15 -1.15 5.03
C VAL A 374 9.03 -2.15 5.21
N SER A 375 9.00 -2.84 6.35
CA SER A 375 7.94 -3.78 6.75
C SER A 375 7.04 -3.12 7.79
N ALA A 376 5.87 -2.66 7.35
CA ALA A 376 4.99 -1.81 8.18
C ALA A 376 4.41 -2.55 9.40
N ALA A 377 3.97 -3.81 9.23
CA ALA A 377 3.35 -4.54 10.33
C ALA A 377 4.36 -5.17 11.31
N SER A 378 5.60 -5.41 10.86
CA SER A 378 6.65 -5.98 11.72
C SER A 378 7.53 -4.94 12.40
N ASN A 379 7.34 -3.64 12.11
CA ASN A 379 8.11 -2.53 12.69
C ASN A 379 9.62 -2.65 12.44
N ILE A 380 10.00 -3.06 11.23
CA ILE A 380 11.40 -3.26 10.82
C ILE A 380 11.68 -2.70 9.43
N VAL A 381 12.95 -2.49 9.17
CA VAL A 381 13.53 -2.31 7.84
C VAL A 381 14.44 -3.50 7.56
N VAL A 382 14.34 -4.06 6.35
CA VAL A 382 15.14 -5.21 5.93
C VAL A 382 16.06 -4.81 4.78
N LYS A 383 17.34 -5.15 4.88
CA LYS A 383 18.32 -4.88 3.83
C LYS A 383 18.25 -5.93 2.71
N VAL A 384 18.24 -5.44 1.48
CA VAL A 384 18.35 -6.27 0.27
C VAL A 384 19.52 -5.80 -0.59
N THR A 385 20.09 -6.72 -1.37
CA THR A 385 20.98 -6.38 -2.49
C THR A 385 20.29 -6.75 -3.79
N VAL A 386 20.55 -5.97 -4.85
CA VAL A 386 19.97 -6.23 -6.16
C VAL A 386 21.08 -6.44 -7.20
N ASN A 387 20.87 -7.40 -8.07
CA ASN A 387 21.75 -7.62 -9.22
C ASN A 387 21.32 -6.70 -10.35
N LEU A 388 22.13 -5.70 -10.69
CA LEU A 388 21.82 -4.67 -11.69
C LEU A 388 21.84 -5.20 -13.14
N THR A 389 22.25 -6.46 -13.35
CA THR A 389 22.19 -7.11 -14.67
C THR A 389 20.92 -7.93 -14.85
N THR A 390 20.47 -8.61 -13.79
CA THR A 390 19.33 -9.54 -13.87
C THR A 390 18.06 -9.05 -13.21
N GLY A 391 18.12 -8.02 -12.34
CA GLY A 391 17.00 -7.56 -11.52
C GLY A 391 16.72 -8.44 -10.30
N LEU A 392 17.49 -9.51 -10.04
CA LEU A 392 17.26 -10.38 -8.88
C LEU A 392 17.64 -9.68 -7.59
N ALA A 393 16.71 -9.63 -6.65
CA ALA A 393 16.94 -9.18 -5.29
C ALA A 393 17.31 -10.34 -4.36
N THR A 394 18.09 -10.05 -3.32
CA THR A 394 18.48 -11.01 -2.28
C THR A 394 18.41 -10.33 -0.92
N VAL A 395 17.68 -10.92 0.03
CA VAL A 395 17.62 -10.45 1.42
C VAL A 395 18.96 -10.72 2.10
N LYS A 396 19.53 -9.72 2.74
CA LYS A 396 20.84 -9.82 3.40
C LYS A 396 20.74 -10.50 4.75
N ARG A 397 21.76 -11.29 5.06
CA ARG A 397 21.96 -11.86 6.39
C ARG A 397 22.67 -10.87 7.29
N ASP A 398 22.40 -10.98 8.59
CA ASP A 398 23.10 -10.23 9.62
C ASP A 398 24.59 -10.63 9.61
N PRO A 399 25.53 -9.68 9.52
CA PRO A 399 26.96 -10.01 9.49
C PRO A 399 27.49 -10.56 10.82
N VAL A 400 26.80 -10.34 11.93
CA VAL A 400 27.18 -10.85 13.26
C VAL A 400 26.54 -12.22 13.51
N ASP A 401 25.28 -12.41 13.06
CA ASP A 401 24.58 -13.69 13.16
C ASP A 401 23.98 -14.08 11.79
N PRO A 402 24.75 -14.76 10.93
CA PRO A 402 24.31 -15.15 9.59
C PRO A 402 23.13 -16.13 9.55
N SER A 403 22.70 -16.69 10.68
CA SER A 403 21.46 -17.48 10.76
C SER A 403 20.21 -16.62 10.61
N ARG A 404 20.33 -15.29 10.78
CA ARG A 404 19.24 -14.32 10.72
C ARG A 404 19.33 -13.42 9.49
N VAL A 405 18.21 -12.85 9.08
CA VAL A 405 18.20 -11.71 8.14
C VAL A 405 18.65 -10.44 8.88
N LEU A 406 19.25 -9.52 8.14
CA LEU A 406 19.56 -8.20 8.70
C LEU A 406 18.27 -7.39 8.81
N GLU A 407 17.73 -7.33 10.00
CA GLU A 407 16.56 -6.53 10.38
C GLU A 407 16.96 -5.34 11.25
N ILE A 408 16.46 -4.16 10.91
CA ILE A 408 16.69 -2.94 11.67
C ILE A 408 15.34 -2.54 12.30
N ARG A 409 15.26 -2.59 13.61
CA ARG A 409 14.02 -2.26 14.35
C ARG A 409 13.79 -0.76 14.34
N THR A 410 12.58 -0.34 14.03
CA THR A 410 12.15 1.06 13.93
C THR A 410 11.03 1.37 14.94
N GLY A 411 10.46 2.56 14.86
CA GLY A 411 9.18 2.87 15.52
C GLY A 411 8.01 2.10 14.91
N LYS A 412 6.80 2.37 15.40
CA LYS A 412 5.61 1.58 15.08
C LYS A 412 5.01 1.96 13.72
N ASN A 413 4.75 0.94 12.89
CA ASN A 413 4.18 1.02 11.56
C ASN A 413 4.96 1.96 10.62
N PRO A 414 6.21 1.64 10.30
CA PRO A 414 7.01 2.41 9.36
C PRO A 414 6.37 2.39 7.96
N ARG A 415 6.28 3.55 7.29
CA ARG A 415 5.62 3.69 5.98
C ARG A 415 6.40 4.48 4.95
N GLY A 416 7.54 5.05 5.32
CA GLY A 416 8.37 5.82 4.42
C GLY A 416 9.84 5.66 4.72
N ILE A 417 10.70 5.80 3.71
CA ILE A 417 12.15 5.79 3.86
C ILE A 417 12.81 6.64 2.79
N VAL A 418 13.76 7.48 3.18
CA VAL A 418 14.66 8.20 2.28
C VAL A 418 16.10 8.02 2.71
N VAL A 419 17.02 8.02 1.76
CA VAL A 419 18.48 7.91 1.98
C VAL A 419 19.14 9.21 1.58
N ASN A 420 20.05 9.72 2.40
CA ASN A 420 20.79 10.94 2.06
C ASN A 420 21.79 10.71 0.91
N ALA A 421 22.16 11.79 0.22
CA ALA A 421 23.03 11.74 -0.96
C ALA A 421 24.40 11.12 -0.70
N SER A 422 24.92 11.21 0.54
CA SER A 422 26.18 10.64 0.96
C SER A 422 26.14 9.13 1.25
N ASP A 423 24.95 8.52 1.31
CA ASP A 423 24.72 7.13 1.74
C ASP A 423 25.14 6.84 3.20
N THR A 424 25.08 7.85 4.06
CA THR A 424 25.48 7.70 5.47
C THR A 424 24.28 7.52 6.39
N ARG A 425 23.10 8.05 6.01
CA ARG A 425 21.87 8.01 6.81
C ARG A 425 20.67 7.60 5.97
N ALA A 426 19.75 6.85 6.60
CA ALA A 426 18.38 6.71 6.13
C ALA A 426 17.42 7.21 7.21
N TYR A 427 16.34 7.85 6.79
CA TYR A 427 15.28 8.36 7.66
C TYR A 427 14.02 7.56 7.38
N VAL A 428 13.42 6.97 8.42
CA VAL A 428 12.24 6.10 8.30
C VAL A 428 11.07 6.70 9.06
N MET A 429 10.02 7.11 8.36
CA MET A 429 8.80 7.65 8.97
C MET A 429 7.98 6.53 9.59
N ASN A 430 7.66 6.62 10.88
CA ASN A 430 6.89 5.67 11.67
C ASN A 430 5.49 6.26 11.95
N TYR A 431 4.50 5.78 11.21
CA TYR A 431 3.17 6.39 11.15
C TYR A 431 2.42 6.35 12.49
N ILE A 432 2.47 5.23 13.21
CA ILE A 432 1.72 5.06 14.46
C ILE A 432 2.45 5.65 15.65
N SER A 433 3.75 5.49 15.78
CA SER A 433 4.51 6.13 16.85
C SER A 433 4.69 7.64 16.67
N ARG A 434 4.39 8.16 15.46
CA ARG A 434 4.48 9.59 15.09
C ARG A 434 5.88 10.15 15.33
N ASP A 435 6.85 9.43 14.81
CA ASP A 435 8.26 9.75 14.88
C ASP A 435 8.96 9.32 13.58
N PHE A 436 10.25 9.57 13.48
CA PHE A 436 11.08 8.93 12.47
C PHE A 436 12.35 8.34 13.09
N SER A 437 12.78 7.21 12.58
CA SER A 437 14.04 6.56 12.96
C SER A 437 15.16 7.00 12.04
N VAL A 438 16.32 7.37 12.61
CA VAL A 438 17.56 7.70 11.93
C VAL A 438 18.44 6.46 11.90
N ILE A 439 18.71 5.92 10.74
CA ILE A 439 19.52 4.70 10.56
C ILE A 439 20.94 5.08 10.13
N ASP A 440 21.92 4.57 10.86
CA ASP A 440 23.34 4.64 10.47
C ASP A 440 23.65 3.58 9.39
N LEU A 441 23.89 4.04 8.18
CA LEU A 441 24.26 3.20 7.04
C LEU A 441 25.77 2.96 6.96
N THR A 442 26.56 3.54 7.84
CA THR A 442 28.03 3.37 7.87
C THR A 442 28.46 2.24 8.81
N SER A 443 27.63 1.89 9.77
CA SER A 443 27.87 0.78 10.69
C SER A 443 27.61 -0.59 10.04
N SER A 444 28.16 -1.65 10.62
CA SER A 444 27.93 -3.03 10.21
C SER A 444 27.76 -3.90 11.48
N PRO A 445 26.55 -4.40 11.75
CA PRO A 445 25.27 -4.16 11.05
C PRO A 445 24.80 -2.70 11.13
N GLU A 446 23.99 -2.29 10.16
CA GLU A 446 23.27 -1.01 10.20
C GLU A 446 22.31 -1.01 11.40
N ARG A 447 22.15 0.16 12.03
CA ARG A 447 21.34 0.30 13.25
C ARG A 447 20.65 1.66 13.34
N VAL A 448 19.61 1.74 14.11
CA VAL A 448 19.00 3.02 14.49
C VAL A 448 19.91 3.73 15.49
N LEU A 449 20.26 4.99 15.16
CA LEU A 449 20.99 5.88 16.06
C LEU A 449 20.06 6.52 17.09
N GLU A 450 18.92 7.03 16.58
CA GLU A 450 17.92 7.68 17.39
C GLU A 450 16.54 7.61 16.73
N THR A 451 15.52 7.89 17.52
CA THR A 451 14.13 8.06 17.08
C THR A 451 13.66 9.45 17.48
N VAL A 452 13.26 10.25 16.50
CA VAL A 452 12.92 11.66 16.66
C VAL A 452 11.41 11.85 16.49
N LYS A 453 10.78 12.47 17.48
CA LYS A 453 9.34 12.73 17.48
C LYS A 453 8.96 13.74 16.39
N SER A 454 8.00 13.37 15.54
CA SER A 454 7.43 14.27 14.52
C SER A 454 6.14 14.94 15.01
N GLU A 455 5.33 14.25 15.83
CA GLU A 455 4.06 14.80 16.31
C GLU A 455 3.67 14.19 17.68
N ASN A 456 2.73 14.83 18.36
CA ASN A 456 2.22 14.36 19.62
C ASN A 456 1.27 13.16 19.45
N LEU A 457 1.40 12.19 20.34
CA LEU A 457 0.39 11.15 20.54
C LEU A 457 -0.86 11.75 21.23
N PRO A 458 -2.04 11.13 21.06
CA PRO A 458 -3.22 11.53 21.81
C PRO A 458 -3.00 11.46 23.32
N ALA A 459 -3.66 12.36 24.07
CA ALA A 459 -3.56 12.40 25.52
C ALA A 459 -3.98 11.06 26.14
N PRO A 460 -3.20 10.47 27.04
CA PRO A 460 -3.54 9.22 27.70
C PRO A 460 -4.92 9.26 28.35
N GLY A 461 -5.69 8.16 28.26
CA GLY A 461 -7.05 8.05 28.80
C GLY A 461 -8.14 8.74 27.97
N SER A 462 -7.79 9.47 26.90
CA SER A 462 -8.78 10.04 25.99
C SER A 462 -9.36 8.99 25.03
N GLN A 463 -10.54 9.24 24.46
CA GLN A 463 -11.12 8.42 23.41
C GLN A 463 -10.20 8.32 22.19
N LEU A 464 -9.54 9.42 21.83
CA LEU A 464 -8.55 9.42 20.74
C LEU A 464 -7.36 8.51 21.05
N ALA A 465 -6.93 8.42 22.31
CA ALA A 465 -5.87 7.47 22.69
C ALA A 465 -6.35 6.02 22.56
N GLN A 466 -7.58 5.71 22.92
CA GLN A 466 -8.16 4.39 22.75
C GLN A 466 -8.23 4.00 21.27
N ILE A 467 -8.73 4.89 20.40
CA ILE A 467 -8.76 4.71 18.94
C ILE A 467 -7.35 4.49 18.39
N HIS A 468 -6.37 5.26 18.86
CA HIS A 468 -4.98 5.15 18.44
C HIS A 468 -4.34 3.81 18.83
N ILE A 469 -4.65 3.31 20.04
CA ILE A 469 -4.22 1.97 20.51
C ILE A 469 -4.84 0.90 19.61
N GLY A 470 -6.13 1.01 19.28
CA GLY A 470 -6.79 0.09 18.35
C GLY A 470 -6.15 0.10 16.96
N LYS A 471 -5.82 1.29 16.45
CA LYS A 471 -5.08 1.46 15.20
C LYS A 471 -3.70 0.79 15.25
N GLU A 472 -3.00 0.87 16.37
CA GLU A 472 -1.72 0.18 16.58
C GLU A 472 -1.91 -1.34 16.49
N LEU A 473 -2.85 -1.90 17.25
CA LEU A 473 -3.12 -3.33 17.28
C LEU A 473 -3.59 -3.88 15.93
N TYR A 474 -4.43 -3.12 15.25
CA TYR A 474 -4.93 -3.49 13.93
C TYR A 474 -3.83 -3.58 12.85
N ASN A 475 -2.82 -2.73 12.93
CA ASN A 475 -1.74 -2.63 11.96
C ASN A 475 -0.46 -3.39 12.33
N THR A 476 -0.38 -4.03 13.50
CA THR A 476 0.81 -4.78 13.92
C THR A 476 0.65 -6.29 13.72
N SER A 477 1.72 -6.94 13.30
CA SER A 477 1.80 -8.40 13.24
C SER A 477 2.29 -9.03 14.56
N ILE A 478 2.86 -8.22 15.45
CA ILE A 478 3.49 -8.67 16.69
C ILE A 478 2.54 -8.44 17.89
N GLY A 479 2.12 -7.19 18.06
CA GLY A 479 1.47 -6.70 19.28
C GLY A 479 2.43 -6.60 20.46
N GLU A 480 2.32 -5.51 21.20
CA GLU A 480 3.08 -5.25 22.42
C GLU A 480 2.07 -4.88 23.52
N PHE A 481 1.95 -5.74 24.54
CA PHE A 481 0.93 -5.65 25.56
C PHE A 481 1.54 -5.42 26.94
N ASP A 482 0.77 -4.81 27.81
CA ASP A 482 1.16 -4.56 29.20
C ASP A 482 1.49 -5.88 29.91
N PRO A 483 2.53 -5.93 30.72
CA PRO A 483 2.82 -7.10 31.56
C PRO A 483 1.74 -7.26 32.62
N PRO A 484 1.42 -8.49 33.05
CA PRO A 484 0.42 -8.75 34.07
C PRO A 484 0.85 -8.21 35.44
N VAL A 485 2.16 -8.07 35.68
CA VAL A 485 2.79 -7.53 36.87
C VAL A 485 3.70 -6.39 36.47
N ALA A 486 3.57 -5.26 37.16
CA ALA A 486 4.40 -4.09 36.89
C ALA A 486 5.90 -4.43 37.03
N GLY A 487 6.72 -3.92 36.11
CA GLY A 487 8.16 -4.17 36.07
C GLY A 487 8.59 -5.45 35.34
N GLN A 488 7.65 -6.30 34.89
CA GLN A 488 7.96 -7.43 34.01
C GLN A 488 8.00 -6.99 32.53
N PRO A 489 8.68 -7.74 31.66
CA PRO A 489 8.69 -7.46 30.22
C PRO A 489 7.29 -7.48 29.62
N ALA A 490 7.07 -6.66 28.58
CA ALA A 490 5.85 -6.65 27.79
C ALA A 490 5.57 -8.03 27.17
N ILE A 491 4.27 -8.36 27.02
CA ILE A 491 3.84 -9.58 26.34
C ILE A 491 3.84 -9.30 24.83
N VAL A 492 4.58 -10.07 24.05
CA VAL A 492 4.68 -9.89 22.60
C VAL A 492 4.29 -11.15 21.80
N GLY A 493 4.06 -11.00 20.50
CA GLY A 493 3.84 -12.14 19.61
C GLY A 493 2.46 -12.79 19.72
N ARG A 494 1.44 -12.02 20.15
CA ARG A 494 0.08 -12.51 20.36
C ARG A 494 -0.81 -12.40 19.12
N MET A 495 -0.53 -11.40 18.26
CA MET A 495 -1.35 -11.10 17.07
C MET A 495 -1.16 -12.14 15.95
N SER A 496 0.04 -12.65 15.78
CA SER A 496 0.32 -13.69 14.80
C SER A 496 1.54 -14.51 15.22
N ARG A 497 1.71 -15.67 14.60
CA ARG A 497 2.89 -16.52 14.82
C ARG A 497 4.09 -15.91 14.10
N ASP A 498 5.14 -15.64 14.85
CA ASP A 498 6.41 -15.10 14.35
C ASP A 498 6.24 -13.80 13.52
N GLY A 499 5.17 -13.02 13.79
CA GLY A 499 4.91 -11.77 13.07
C GLY A 499 4.38 -11.96 11.64
N TRP A 500 3.73 -13.09 11.31
CA TRP A 500 3.27 -13.41 9.94
C TRP A 500 2.20 -12.47 9.39
N GLY A 501 1.21 -12.07 10.16
CA GLY A 501 0.06 -11.32 9.68
C GLY A 501 -0.46 -10.27 10.65
N SER A 502 -1.27 -9.35 10.13
CA SER A 502 -2.04 -8.35 10.88
C SER A 502 -3.43 -8.22 10.27
N CYS A 503 -4.39 -7.59 10.96
CA CYS A 503 -5.71 -7.30 10.37
C CYS A 503 -5.56 -6.47 9.08
N ALA A 504 -4.68 -5.48 9.11
CA ALA A 504 -4.38 -4.63 7.96
C ALA A 504 -3.71 -5.36 6.78
N ALA A 505 -3.23 -6.61 6.92
CA ALA A 505 -2.66 -7.36 5.81
C ALA A 505 -3.71 -7.77 4.76
N CYS A 506 -4.97 -8.00 5.20
CA CYS A 506 -6.11 -8.29 4.32
C CYS A 506 -7.06 -7.08 4.23
N HIS A 507 -7.28 -6.35 5.33
CA HIS A 507 -8.17 -5.19 5.39
C HIS A 507 -7.40 -3.87 5.17
N THR A 508 -6.90 -3.66 3.97
CA THR A 508 -6.00 -2.56 3.60
C THR A 508 -6.54 -1.74 2.43
N PRO A 509 -6.24 -0.45 2.36
CA PRO A 509 -5.75 0.40 3.44
C PRO A 509 -6.89 0.79 4.39
N TRP A 510 -6.55 1.11 5.63
CA TRP A 510 -7.50 1.68 6.62
C TRP A 510 -8.82 0.89 6.77
N GLY A 511 -8.77 -0.44 6.91
CA GLY A 511 -9.96 -1.27 7.11
C GLY A 511 -10.79 -1.52 5.85
N LEU A 512 -10.26 -1.24 4.66
CA LEU A 512 -10.93 -1.56 3.39
C LEU A 512 -10.76 -3.06 3.05
N SER A 513 -10.55 -3.38 1.78
CA SER A 513 -10.42 -4.75 1.29
C SER A 513 -9.20 -4.86 0.37
N ASP A 514 -8.44 -5.92 0.51
CA ASP A 514 -7.41 -6.31 -0.45
C ASP A 514 -7.98 -6.90 -1.76
N ASN A 515 -9.29 -7.00 -1.84
CA ASN A 515 -10.03 -7.55 -2.97
C ASN A 515 -9.63 -8.99 -3.35
N VAL A 516 -9.21 -9.79 -2.37
CA VAL A 516 -8.85 -11.21 -2.53
C VAL A 516 -10.00 -12.10 -2.12
N VAL A 517 -10.26 -13.14 -2.90
CA VAL A 517 -11.16 -14.24 -2.54
C VAL A 517 -10.33 -15.32 -1.85
N TRP A 518 -10.36 -15.33 -0.54
CA TRP A 518 -9.64 -16.30 0.30
C TRP A 518 -10.43 -17.58 0.46
N ILE A 519 -9.78 -18.74 0.32
CA ILE A 519 -10.44 -20.03 0.47
C ILE A 519 -10.27 -20.53 1.90
N PHE A 520 -11.29 -20.28 2.72
CA PHE A 520 -11.36 -20.81 4.09
C PHE A 520 -11.86 -22.27 4.09
N GLY A 521 -11.67 -22.98 5.19
CA GLY A 521 -12.32 -24.29 5.41
C GLY A 521 -13.85 -24.21 5.37
N ALA A 522 -14.42 -23.02 5.60
CA ALA A 522 -15.86 -22.75 5.51
C ALA A 522 -16.31 -22.28 4.10
N GLY A 523 -15.45 -22.37 3.10
CA GLY A 523 -15.68 -21.93 1.73
C GLY A 523 -15.02 -20.58 1.39
N PRO A 524 -15.10 -20.15 0.13
CA PRO A 524 -14.47 -18.93 -0.35
C PRO A 524 -15.16 -17.70 0.20
N ARG A 525 -14.39 -16.74 0.62
CA ARG A 525 -14.88 -15.43 1.09
C ARG A 525 -13.95 -14.32 0.62
N ARG A 526 -14.53 -13.38 -0.11
CA ARG A 526 -13.83 -12.14 -0.42
C ARG A 526 -13.64 -11.34 0.87
N THR A 527 -12.49 -10.69 1.03
CA THR A 527 -12.28 -9.77 2.14
C THR A 527 -13.36 -8.70 2.13
N ILE A 528 -14.14 -8.61 3.20
CA ILE A 528 -15.19 -7.61 3.36
C ILE A 528 -14.58 -6.31 3.87
N SER A 529 -15.06 -5.18 3.38
CA SER A 529 -14.60 -3.87 3.85
C SER A 529 -15.26 -3.50 5.17
N GLN A 530 -14.50 -2.90 6.08
CA GLN A 530 -14.93 -2.57 7.45
C GLN A 530 -15.41 -1.12 7.62
N HIS A 531 -15.34 -0.28 6.57
CA HIS A 531 -15.75 1.12 6.65
C HIS A 531 -17.26 1.34 6.93
N ALA A 532 -18.06 0.28 6.82
CA ALA A 532 -19.49 0.28 7.13
C ALA A 532 -19.83 -0.59 8.37
N ASP A 533 -18.81 -1.04 9.14
CA ASP A 533 -19.06 -1.92 10.27
C ASP A 533 -19.91 -1.23 11.35
N PHE A 534 -19.71 0.06 11.55
CA PHE A 534 -20.48 0.83 12.53
C PHE A 534 -21.29 1.97 11.88
N ASP A 535 -22.49 2.16 12.37
CA ASP A 535 -23.35 3.29 11.96
C ASP A 535 -22.74 4.62 12.42
N GLN A 536 -22.29 5.41 11.45
CA GLN A 536 -21.66 6.70 11.72
C GLN A 536 -22.70 7.77 12.17
N THR A 537 -23.98 7.51 12.02
CA THR A 537 -25.06 8.38 12.51
C THR A 537 -25.45 8.06 13.94
N ASP A 538 -25.08 6.89 14.48
CA ASP A 538 -25.25 6.54 15.89
C ASP A 538 -24.13 7.18 16.72
N PRO A 539 -24.42 8.18 17.59
CA PRO A 539 -23.40 8.84 18.40
C PRO A 539 -22.73 7.88 19.40
N THR A 540 -23.39 6.77 19.74
CA THR A 540 -22.85 5.77 20.67
C THR A 540 -21.93 4.75 19.95
N ARG A 541 -21.96 4.73 18.62
CA ARG A 541 -21.21 3.73 17.81
C ARG A 541 -21.49 2.29 18.23
N LYS A 542 -22.70 1.96 18.64
CA LYS A 542 -23.12 0.62 19.05
C LYS A 542 -23.91 -0.13 17.99
N ILE A 543 -24.48 0.57 17.01
CA ILE A 543 -25.17 -0.09 15.91
C ILE A 543 -24.10 -0.50 14.89
N GLN A 544 -23.95 -1.79 14.69
CA GLN A 544 -23.01 -2.39 13.76
C GLN A 544 -23.77 -3.25 12.72
N ARG A 545 -23.16 -3.48 11.57
CA ARG A 545 -23.61 -4.54 10.67
C ARG A 545 -23.14 -5.90 11.19
N VAL A 546 -23.75 -6.99 10.74
CA VAL A 546 -23.18 -8.32 10.90
C VAL A 546 -21.86 -8.41 10.11
N LEU A 547 -20.80 -8.90 10.74
CA LEU A 547 -19.42 -8.62 10.29
C LEU A 547 -18.93 -9.51 9.15
N ASN A 548 -19.61 -10.61 8.82
CA ASN A 548 -19.23 -11.46 7.70
C ASN A 548 -20.41 -11.95 6.86
N TYR A 549 -20.16 -12.42 5.65
CA TYR A 549 -21.19 -12.83 4.69
C TYR A 549 -22.13 -13.94 5.19
N SER A 550 -21.62 -14.88 5.99
CA SER A 550 -22.40 -16.05 6.48
C SER A 550 -23.11 -15.77 7.79
N ALA A 551 -23.04 -14.55 8.33
CA ALA A 551 -23.64 -14.13 9.59
C ALA A 551 -23.29 -15.01 10.82
N ASN A 552 -22.08 -15.57 10.83
CA ASN A 552 -21.55 -16.34 11.95
C ASN A 552 -20.44 -15.61 12.73
N ARG A 553 -20.31 -14.30 12.50
CA ARG A 553 -19.45 -13.36 13.21
C ARG A 553 -20.25 -12.08 13.40
N ASP A 554 -20.70 -11.85 14.61
CA ASP A 554 -21.56 -10.73 14.95
C ASP A 554 -20.87 -9.70 15.84
N GLU A 555 -19.70 -10.03 16.40
CA GLU A 555 -18.88 -9.14 17.24
C GLU A 555 -17.41 -9.23 16.86
N GLU A 556 -16.61 -8.18 17.14
CA GLU A 556 -15.17 -8.14 16.79
C GLU A 556 -14.38 -9.21 17.54
N GLU A 557 -14.77 -9.54 18.77
CA GLU A 557 -14.16 -10.59 19.57
C GLU A 557 -14.22 -11.97 18.90
N ASP A 558 -15.16 -12.20 18.02
CA ASP A 558 -15.26 -13.44 17.23
C ASP A 558 -14.06 -13.66 16.32
N PHE A 559 -13.39 -12.56 15.92
CA PHE A 559 -12.18 -12.62 15.12
C PHE A 559 -10.93 -13.01 15.92
N GLU A 560 -11.05 -13.23 17.22
CA GLU A 560 -10.03 -13.93 17.99
C GLU A 560 -9.65 -15.28 17.35
N LEU A 561 -10.63 -15.97 16.75
CA LEU A 561 -10.38 -17.19 15.98
C LEU A 561 -9.51 -16.97 14.73
N ASN A 562 -9.64 -15.80 14.08
CA ASN A 562 -8.80 -15.48 12.93
C ASN A 562 -7.35 -15.20 13.38
N ILE A 563 -7.16 -14.51 14.51
CA ILE A 563 -5.82 -14.33 15.09
C ILE A 563 -5.17 -15.70 15.34
N ARG A 564 -5.90 -16.67 15.89
CA ARG A 564 -5.36 -17.97 16.25
C ARG A 564 -5.22 -18.93 15.08
N ASN A 565 -6.26 -19.08 14.27
CA ASN A 565 -6.29 -20.09 13.21
C ASN A 565 -5.69 -19.59 11.90
N VAL A 566 -5.98 -18.34 11.49
CA VAL A 566 -5.51 -17.76 10.23
C VAL A 566 -4.11 -17.19 10.35
N SER A 567 -3.82 -16.46 11.45
CA SER A 567 -2.50 -15.85 11.66
C SER A 567 -1.57 -16.68 12.57
N GLY A 568 -2.05 -17.76 13.16
CA GLY A 568 -1.27 -18.64 14.05
C GLY A 568 -0.86 -18.01 15.38
N GLY A 569 -1.45 -16.87 15.74
CA GLY A 569 -1.20 -16.16 17.00
C GLY A 569 -1.79 -16.88 18.22
N LYS A 570 -1.50 -16.37 19.41
CA LYS A 570 -2.04 -16.92 20.67
C LYS A 570 -3.33 -16.23 21.11
N GLY A 571 -3.70 -15.12 20.43
CA GLY A 571 -4.90 -14.35 20.74
C GLY A 571 -4.76 -13.39 21.91
N LEU A 572 -5.81 -12.60 22.08
CA LEU A 572 -5.89 -11.47 23.02
C LEU A 572 -6.75 -11.77 24.24
N ILE A 573 -7.60 -12.81 24.15
CA ILE A 573 -8.47 -13.27 25.26
C ILE A 573 -7.68 -14.24 26.12
N VAL A 574 -7.63 -13.96 27.42
CA VAL A 574 -6.82 -14.68 28.41
C VAL A 574 -7.64 -15.10 29.63
N LEU A 575 -7.12 -16.05 30.38
CA LEU A 575 -7.68 -16.47 31.66
C LEU A 575 -7.51 -15.40 32.74
N ALA A 576 -7.98 -15.71 33.93
CA ALA A 576 -7.95 -14.80 35.08
C ALA A 576 -6.54 -14.32 35.48
N ASP A 577 -5.49 -15.08 35.15
CA ASP A 577 -4.09 -14.72 35.37
C ASP A 577 -3.60 -13.55 34.47
N GLY A 578 -4.37 -13.21 33.43
CA GLY A 578 -4.04 -12.12 32.51
C GLY A 578 -2.96 -12.45 31.47
N VAL A 579 -2.51 -13.73 31.38
CA VAL A 579 -1.43 -14.16 30.48
C VAL A 579 -1.78 -15.40 29.69
N THR A 580 -2.32 -16.44 30.32
CA THR A 580 -2.61 -17.71 29.70
C THR A 580 -3.74 -17.55 28.69
N PRO A 581 -3.53 -17.94 27.40
CA PRO A 581 -4.60 -17.91 26.42
C PRO A 581 -5.81 -18.72 26.89
N ASP A 582 -7.00 -18.14 26.79
CA ASP A 582 -8.22 -18.90 27.01
C ASP A 582 -8.40 -19.90 25.85
N THR A 583 -8.39 -21.18 26.13
CA THR A 583 -8.52 -22.25 25.12
C THR A 583 -9.96 -22.61 24.79
N ASP A 584 -10.93 -22.16 25.59
CA ASP A 584 -12.36 -22.38 25.33
C ASP A 584 -12.90 -21.39 24.28
N VAL A 585 -12.20 -21.38 23.15
CA VAL A 585 -12.50 -20.47 22.03
C VAL A 585 -13.72 -20.87 21.20
N ASN A 586 -14.22 -22.10 21.36
CA ASN A 586 -15.39 -22.58 20.62
C ASN A 586 -16.72 -22.06 21.19
N ASN A 587 -16.69 -21.32 22.28
CA ASN A 587 -17.83 -20.72 22.94
C ASN A 587 -17.68 -19.19 23.03
N PHE A 588 -17.36 -18.53 21.91
CA PHE A 588 -17.31 -17.08 21.81
C PHE A 588 -18.66 -16.38 21.97
N ARG A 589 -19.75 -17.10 21.90
CA ARG A 589 -20.96 -16.54 22.46
C ARG A 589 -20.66 -16.15 23.90
N PRO A 590 -21.03 -14.95 24.32
CA PRO A 590 -20.76 -14.49 25.67
C PRO A 590 -21.44 -15.43 26.65
N LYS A 591 -20.79 -16.52 26.95
CA LYS A 591 -21.08 -17.17 28.22
C LYS A 591 -20.79 -16.10 29.23
N ALA A 592 -21.75 -15.86 30.09
CA ALA A 592 -21.68 -15.00 31.26
C ALA A 592 -20.45 -15.38 32.12
N ASN A 593 -19.28 -15.26 31.58
CA ASN A 593 -18.03 -15.60 32.25
C ASN A 593 -17.33 -14.32 32.60
N ALA A 594 -17.77 -13.73 33.71
CA ALA A 594 -17.11 -12.60 34.37
C ALA A 594 -15.60 -12.83 34.60
N LYS A 595 -15.05 -13.97 34.23
CA LYS A 595 -13.66 -14.37 34.41
C LYS A 595 -12.78 -14.20 33.19
N ARG A 596 -13.32 -13.96 31.98
CA ARG A 596 -12.52 -13.72 30.80
C ARG A 596 -11.92 -12.34 30.87
N LYS A 597 -10.60 -12.27 30.68
CA LYS A 597 -9.86 -11.02 30.57
C LYS A 597 -9.34 -10.85 29.17
N GLN A 598 -9.07 -9.62 28.80
CA GLN A 598 -8.34 -9.26 27.60
C GLN A 598 -6.93 -8.80 27.98
N LEU A 599 -5.96 -9.01 27.09
CA LEU A 599 -4.69 -8.31 27.16
C LEU A 599 -4.91 -6.80 27.06
N ARG A 600 -3.99 -6.03 27.62
CA ARG A 600 -4.08 -4.58 27.65
C ARG A 600 -2.89 -3.93 26.97
N VAL A 601 -3.12 -2.76 26.43
CA VAL A 601 -2.08 -1.86 25.92
C VAL A 601 -2.29 -0.51 26.62
N ARG A 602 -1.30 -0.05 27.38
CA ARG A 602 -1.39 1.20 28.14
C ARG A 602 -2.68 1.29 28.98
N GLY A 603 -3.05 0.16 29.61
CA GLY A 603 -4.23 0.04 30.47
C GLY A 603 -5.56 -0.16 29.75
N VAL A 604 -5.62 -0.09 28.42
CA VAL A 604 -6.84 -0.28 27.61
C VAL A 604 -6.93 -1.73 27.14
N ASN A 605 -8.11 -2.35 27.25
CA ASN A 605 -8.36 -3.69 26.75
C ASN A 605 -8.19 -3.75 25.23
N ALA A 606 -7.57 -4.79 24.74
CA ALA A 606 -7.15 -4.88 23.35
C ALA A 606 -8.32 -4.90 22.36
N TRP A 607 -9.36 -5.74 22.59
CA TRP A 607 -10.53 -5.79 21.71
C TRP A 607 -11.37 -4.51 21.81
N ASP A 608 -11.51 -3.91 22.99
CA ASP A 608 -12.19 -2.62 23.15
C ASP A 608 -11.50 -1.51 22.35
N ALA A 609 -10.16 -1.56 22.27
CA ALA A 609 -9.39 -0.60 21.48
C ALA A 609 -9.55 -0.87 19.95
N ILE A 610 -9.47 -2.13 19.52
CA ILE A 610 -9.67 -2.51 18.10
C ILE A 610 -11.05 -2.05 17.65
N ARG A 611 -12.09 -2.37 18.40
CA ARG A 611 -13.48 -1.93 18.12
C ARG A 611 -13.60 -0.40 18.07
N ALA A 612 -12.95 0.32 18.97
CA ALA A 612 -12.97 1.79 18.94
C ALA A 612 -12.31 2.36 17.67
N PHE A 613 -11.26 1.70 17.16
CA PHE A 613 -10.64 2.06 15.90
C PHE A 613 -11.55 1.73 14.70
N GLU A 614 -12.16 0.56 14.67
CA GLU A 614 -13.10 0.18 13.59
C GLU A 614 -14.32 1.11 13.58
N ALA A 615 -14.86 1.41 14.76
CA ALA A 615 -16.04 2.27 14.91
C ALA A 615 -15.81 3.76 14.55
N SER A 616 -14.60 4.28 14.73
CA SER A 616 -14.35 5.73 14.62
C SER A 616 -13.06 6.11 13.90
N GLY A 617 -12.16 5.17 13.65
CA GLY A 617 -10.89 5.41 12.98
C GLY A 617 -10.88 5.01 11.50
N ILE A 618 -11.85 4.18 11.07
CA ILE A 618 -12.01 3.76 9.67
C ILE A 618 -13.05 4.66 9.01
N ARG A 619 -12.66 5.31 7.91
CA ARG A 619 -13.55 6.17 7.13
C ARG A 619 -13.96 5.53 5.81
N ALA A 620 -15.14 5.87 5.35
CA ALA A 620 -15.60 5.51 4.00
C ALA A 620 -14.85 6.34 2.95
N PRO A 621 -14.32 5.73 1.87
CA PRO A 621 -13.76 6.43 0.74
C PRO A 621 -14.76 7.37 0.07
N LEU A 622 -14.28 8.52 -0.44
CA LEU A 622 -15.10 9.50 -1.14
C LEU A 622 -15.31 9.12 -2.60
N SER A 623 -16.54 9.16 -3.09
CA SER A 623 -16.83 8.91 -4.50
C SER A 623 -16.42 10.10 -5.37
N PRO A 624 -15.80 9.87 -6.53
CA PRO A 624 -15.56 10.91 -7.53
C PRO A 624 -16.84 11.29 -8.32
N ILE A 625 -17.93 10.53 -8.15
CA ILE A 625 -19.16 10.68 -8.90
C ILE A 625 -20.10 11.64 -8.16
N SER A 626 -20.59 12.66 -8.89
CA SER A 626 -21.53 13.61 -8.32
C SER A 626 -22.91 13.00 -8.14
N SER A 627 -23.51 13.20 -6.96
CA SER A 627 -24.91 12.80 -6.69
C SER A 627 -25.94 13.54 -7.58
N SER A 628 -25.56 14.65 -8.21
CA SER A 628 -26.41 15.44 -9.11
C SER A 628 -26.35 15.00 -10.57
N GLU A 629 -25.52 14.01 -10.92
CA GLU A 629 -25.49 13.49 -12.28
C GLU A 629 -26.87 12.91 -12.68
N PRO A 630 -27.40 13.20 -13.87
CA PRO A 630 -28.73 12.72 -14.28
C PRO A 630 -28.90 11.19 -14.18
N GLN A 631 -27.85 10.44 -14.52
CA GLN A 631 -27.82 8.98 -14.39
C GLN A 631 -27.88 8.51 -12.93
N VAL A 632 -27.23 9.23 -12.01
CA VAL A 632 -27.28 8.93 -10.57
C VAL A 632 -28.68 9.15 -10.01
N VAL A 633 -29.31 10.27 -10.37
CA VAL A 633 -30.68 10.60 -9.94
C VAL A 633 -31.68 9.56 -10.48
N ALA A 634 -31.60 9.21 -11.76
CA ALA A 634 -32.40 8.14 -12.35
C ALA A 634 -32.16 6.78 -11.69
N GLY A 635 -30.91 6.41 -11.47
CA GLY A 635 -30.54 5.16 -10.80
C GLY A 635 -31.08 5.06 -9.38
N GLN A 636 -31.06 6.17 -8.61
CA GLN A 636 -31.63 6.21 -7.27
C GLN A 636 -33.16 5.98 -7.29
N ALA A 637 -33.88 6.57 -8.25
CA ALA A 637 -35.29 6.34 -8.42
C ALA A 637 -35.62 4.88 -8.77
N LEU A 638 -34.87 4.30 -9.69
CA LEU A 638 -34.98 2.88 -10.06
C LEU A 638 -34.66 1.92 -8.91
N PHE A 639 -33.62 2.22 -8.12
CA PHE A 639 -33.25 1.47 -6.92
C PHE A 639 -34.42 1.41 -5.92
N ARG A 640 -35.14 2.54 -5.72
CA ARG A 640 -36.34 2.60 -4.88
C ARG A 640 -37.52 1.82 -5.51
N ALA A 641 -37.75 1.97 -6.80
CA ALA A 641 -38.84 1.29 -7.51
C ALA A 641 -38.67 -0.24 -7.52
N ALA A 642 -37.45 -0.72 -7.64
CA ALA A 642 -37.11 -2.14 -7.53
C ALA A 642 -37.03 -2.65 -6.08
N ASN A 643 -37.31 -1.79 -5.10
CA ASN A 643 -37.30 -2.08 -3.66
C ASN A 643 -35.97 -2.68 -3.16
N CYS A 644 -34.83 -2.30 -3.75
CA CYS A 644 -33.50 -2.78 -3.34
C CYS A 644 -33.16 -2.38 -1.89
N GLN A 645 -33.72 -1.26 -1.40
CA GLN A 645 -33.54 -0.79 -0.03
C GLN A 645 -34.13 -1.72 1.03
N SER A 646 -35.03 -2.64 0.66
CA SER A 646 -35.55 -3.66 1.60
C SER A 646 -34.45 -4.56 2.15
N CYS A 647 -33.33 -4.70 1.42
CA CYS A 647 -32.15 -5.42 1.85
C CYS A 647 -30.93 -4.47 2.06
N HIS A 648 -30.80 -3.45 1.22
CA HIS A 648 -29.66 -2.54 1.16
C HIS A 648 -29.98 -1.11 1.63
N GLY A 649 -30.95 -0.94 2.52
CA GLY A 649 -31.33 0.36 3.08
C GLY A 649 -30.62 0.70 4.39
N GLY A 650 -30.94 1.90 4.90
CA GLY A 650 -30.47 2.39 6.19
C GLY A 650 -29.06 3.01 6.15
N PRO A 651 -28.56 3.53 7.29
CA PRO A 651 -27.34 4.32 7.37
C PRO A 651 -26.08 3.59 6.90
N GLN A 652 -26.04 2.27 7.05
CA GLN A 652 -24.90 1.41 6.66
C GLN A 652 -25.11 0.78 5.27
N TRP A 653 -26.19 1.15 4.56
CA TRP A 653 -26.56 0.57 3.26
C TRP A 653 -26.68 -0.96 3.28
N THR A 654 -27.14 -1.50 4.43
CA THR A 654 -27.52 -2.89 4.66
C THR A 654 -28.54 -2.95 5.79
N ARG A 655 -29.48 -3.90 5.71
CA ARG A 655 -30.46 -4.18 6.78
C ARG A 655 -29.95 -5.17 7.81
N SER A 656 -28.85 -5.88 7.50
CA SER A 656 -28.25 -6.86 8.42
C SER A 656 -27.43 -6.13 9.50
N ARG A 657 -28.11 -5.70 10.56
CA ARG A 657 -27.56 -4.86 11.63
C ARG A 657 -27.87 -5.40 13.00
N LEU A 658 -26.96 -5.18 13.93
CA LEU A 658 -27.08 -5.50 15.34
C LEU A 658 -26.74 -4.29 16.19
N ARG A 659 -27.32 -4.24 17.40
CA ARG A 659 -26.87 -3.34 18.44
C ARG A 659 -25.86 -4.08 19.31
N PHE A 660 -24.62 -3.66 19.26
CA PHE A 660 -23.55 -4.21 20.09
C PHE A 660 -23.88 -4.09 21.58
N MET A 661 -23.74 -5.20 22.28
CA MET A 661 -23.80 -5.28 23.73
C MET A 661 -22.48 -5.84 24.25
N PRO A 662 -21.84 -5.20 25.23
CA PRO A 662 -20.60 -5.76 25.77
C PRO A 662 -20.88 -7.14 26.42
N PRO A 663 -19.98 -8.11 26.26
CA PRO A 663 -20.10 -9.37 26.98
C PRO A 663 -20.27 -9.16 28.50
N PRO A 664 -21.13 -9.91 29.21
CA PRO A 664 -21.77 -11.17 28.80
C PRO A 664 -23.10 -11.02 28.03
N ASP A 665 -23.56 -9.82 27.77
CA ASP A 665 -24.80 -9.61 27.04
C ASP A 665 -24.66 -10.01 25.56
N VAL A 666 -25.77 -10.36 24.95
CA VAL A 666 -25.81 -10.75 23.52
C VAL A 666 -26.20 -9.53 22.70
N SER A 667 -25.48 -9.28 21.61
CA SER A 667 -25.82 -8.21 20.66
C SER A 667 -27.18 -8.48 20.02
N LEU A 668 -28.03 -7.45 19.98
CA LEU A 668 -29.41 -7.53 19.55
C LEU A 668 -29.66 -6.66 18.32
N THR A 669 -30.70 -6.96 17.55
CA THR A 669 -31.22 -6.00 16.56
C THR A 669 -31.56 -4.67 17.23
N PRO A 670 -31.66 -3.58 16.47
CA PRO A 670 -32.11 -2.29 17.03
C PRO A 670 -33.45 -2.35 17.76
N ASN A 671 -34.30 -3.36 17.45
CA ASN A 671 -35.58 -3.61 18.09
C ASN A 671 -35.51 -4.57 19.27
N GLY A 672 -34.32 -5.02 19.68
CA GLY A 672 -34.11 -5.95 20.79
C GLY A 672 -34.18 -7.43 20.41
N GLU A 673 -34.26 -7.78 19.15
CA GLU A 673 -34.25 -9.15 18.66
C GLU A 673 -32.86 -9.51 18.10
N ILE A 674 -32.41 -10.74 18.28
CA ILE A 674 -31.21 -11.26 17.61
C ILE A 674 -31.64 -11.68 16.22
N LEU A 675 -31.11 -11.00 15.19
CA LEU A 675 -31.45 -11.28 13.81
C LEU A 675 -30.19 -11.23 12.93
N SER A 676 -29.99 -12.28 12.16
CA SER A 676 -29.10 -12.23 11.00
C SER A 676 -29.95 -12.39 9.76
N GLU A 677 -30.03 -11.34 8.94
CA GLU A 677 -30.82 -11.38 7.72
C GLU A 677 -30.08 -12.10 6.60
N LEU A 678 -30.28 -13.40 6.50
CA LEU A 678 -29.80 -14.20 5.37
C LEU A 678 -30.78 -14.14 4.20
N ARG A 679 -30.27 -14.04 2.98
CA ARG A 679 -31.08 -14.00 1.76
C ARG A 679 -30.54 -14.97 0.72
N THR A 680 -31.41 -15.81 0.18
CA THR A 680 -31.12 -16.68 -0.97
C THR A 680 -31.47 -15.92 -2.26
N VAL A 681 -30.49 -15.38 -2.93
CA VAL A 681 -30.67 -14.54 -4.12
C VAL A 681 -29.89 -15.10 -5.33
N GLY A 682 -29.77 -16.44 -5.41
CA GLY A 682 -29.11 -17.11 -6.54
C GLY A 682 -27.60 -16.90 -6.59
N THR A 683 -26.97 -16.61 -5.45
CA THR A 683 -25.51 -16.39 -5.36
C THR A 683 -24.76 -17.58 -4.74
N PHE A 684 -25.49 -18.58 -4.22
CA PHE A 684 -24.94 -19.81 -3.69
C PHE A 684 -25.01 -20.92 -4.74
N ASP A 685 -23.90 -21.55 -5.07
CA ASP A 685 -23.81 -22.69 -5.97
C ASP A 685 -22.96 -23.80 -5.32
N PRO A 686 -23.58 -24.83 -4.74
CA PRO A 686 -22.86 -25.91 -4.07
C PRO A 686 -22.05 -26.79 -5.04
N SER A 687 -22.29 -26.67 -6.36
CA SER A 687 -21.51 -27.38 -7.38
C SER A 687 -20.23 -26.64 -7.76
N ALA A 688 -20.18 -25.33 -7.54
CA ALA A 688 -18.98 -24.55 -7.81
C ALA A 688 -17.85 -24.97 -6.87
N PHE A 689 -16.61 -25.02 -7.39
CA PHE A 689 -15.46 -25.40 -6.57
C PHE A 689 -15.33 -24.51 -5.31
N ASN A 690 -15.70 -23.28 -5.47
CA ASN A 690 -15.58 -22.24 -4.48
C ASN A 690 -16.72 -22.22 -3.43
N GLU A 691 -17.71 -23.10 -3.51
CA GLU A 691 -18.76 -23.26 -2.48
C GLU A 691 -18.64 -24.59 -1.72
N VAL A 692 -17.69 -25.44 -2.10
CA VAL A 692 -17.46 -26.69 -1.37
C VAL A 692 -16.84 -26.38 -0.02
N GLN A 693 -17.55 -26.77 1.01
CA GLN A 693 -17.16 -26.59 2.39
C GLN A 693 -16.82 -27.92 3.01
N ASP A 694 -15.70 -27.96 3.71
CA ASP A 694 -15.31 -29.10 4.53
C ASP A 694 -16.07 -29.03 5.86
N ARG A 695 -17.39 -29.29 5.80
CA ARG A 695 -18.24 -29.34 6.97
C ARG A 695 -18.72 -30.76 7.17
N LEU A 696 -18.19 -31.39 8.21
CA LEU A 696 -18.54 -32.79 8.55
C LEU A 696 -19.97 -32.93 9.09
N ASP A 697 -20.53 -31.86 9.69
CA ASP A 697 -21.76 -31.89 10.44
C ASP A 697 -22.75 -30.79 10.05
N GLY A 698 -23.37 -30.86 8.88
CA GLY A 698 -24.48 -29.99 8.50
C GLY A 698 -24.36 -29.38 7.10
N PRO A 699 -25.34 -28.56 6.69
CA PRO A 699 -25.32 -27.92 5.36
C PRO A 699 -24.17 -26.95 5.24
N PRO A 700 -23.67 -26.68 4.01
CA PRO A 700 -22.64 -25.66 3.75
C PRO A 700 -23.05 -24.28 4.28
N PHE A 701 -22.08 -23.50 4.77
CA PHE A 701 -22.35 -22.11 5.10
C PHE A 701 -22.75 -21.35 3.83
N GLY A 702 -23.93 -20.71 3.85
CA GLY A 702 -24.50 -20.04 2.69
C GLY A 702 -25.64 -20.80 2.04
N ALA A 703 -25.90 -22.07 2.41
CA ALA A 703 -27.09 -22.80 1.97
C ALA A 703 -28.39 -22.09 2.35
N ASP A 704 -28.42 -21.43 3.51
CA ASP A 704 -29.53 -20.60 3.98
C ASP A 704 -29.47 -19.15 3.45
N GLY A 705 -28.51 -18.84 2.57
CA GLY A 705 -28.27 -17.52 2.00
C GLY A 705 -27.11 -16.79 2.65
N TYR A 706 -26.95 -15.54 2.20
CA TYR A 706 -25.93 -14.60 2.70
C TYR A 706 -26.58 -13.32 3.21
N GLN A 707 -25.91 -12.65 4.14
CA GLN A 707 -26.35 -11.33 4.56
C GLN A 707 -26.20 -10.31 3.43
N PRO A 708 -27.12 -9.35 3.28
CA PRO A 708 -26.97 -8.24 2.35
C PRO A 708 -25.71 -7.42 2.68
N ALA A 709 -24.77 -7.36 1.74
CA ALA A 709 -23.56 -6.56 1.89
C ALA A 709 -23.89 -5.06 1.92
N SER A 710 -23.08 -4.26 2.61
CA SER A 710 -23.15 -2.81 2.52
C SER A 710 -22.80 -2.33 1.11
N LEU A 711 -23.57 -1.35 0.61
CA LEU A 711 -23.31 -0.69 -0.67
C LEU A 711 -22.46 0.57 -0.53
N LEU A 712 -22.02 0.90 0.68
CA LEU A 712 -21.23 2.10 0.94
C LEU A 712 -19.89 2.03 0.22
N SER A 713 -19.54 3.07 -0.52
CA SER A 713 -18.24 3.24 -1.22
C SER A 713 -17.86 2.13 -2.21
N LEU A 714 -18.83 1.53 -2.91
CA LEU A 714 -18.56 0.48 -3.90
C LEU A 714 -17.60 0.91 -5.02
N HIS A 715 -17.54 2.21 -5.36
CA HIS A 715 -16.57 2.74 -6.33
C HIS A 715 -15.10 2.47 -5.96
N ALA A 716 -14.82 2.24 -4.66
CA ALA A 716 -13.47 1.95 -4.17
C ALA A 716 -13.05 0.49 -4.42
N PHE A 717 -13.95 -0.35 -4.90
CA PHE A 717 -13.72 -1.78 -5.12
C PHE A 717 -13.89 -2.11 -6.59
N PRO A 718 -12.83 -2.40 -7.33
CA PRO A 718 -12.90 -2.62 -8.78
C PRO A 718 -13.53 -3.95 -9.20
N GLY A 719 -14.06 -4.74 -8.28
CA GLY A 719 -14.49 -6.12 -8.46
C GLY A 719 -13.35 -7.11 -8.14
N PRO A 720 -13.58 -8.43 -8.13
CA PRO A 720 -14.87 -9.09 -8.30
C PRO A 720 -15.82 -8.86 -7.11
N TYR A 721 -17.12 -9.02 -7.34
CA TYR A 721 -18.18 -8.78 -6.35
C TYR A 721 -18.81 -10.09 -5.86
N LEU A 722 -19.74 -9.94 -4.92
CA LEU A 722 -20.38 -11.01 -4.14
C LEU A 722 -19.42 -11.67 -3.16
N HIS A 723 -19.90 -12.66 -2.39
CA HIS A 723 -19.15 -13.28 -1.29
C HIS A 723 -17.93 -14.10 -1.76
N ASN A 724 -17.99 -14.65 -2.98
CA ASN A 724 -16.99 -15.56 -3.56
C ASN A 724 -16.42 -15.05 -4.91
N GLY A 725 -16.76 -13.82 -5.31
CA GLY A 725 -16.18 -13.17 -6.49
C GLY A 725 -16.67 -13.62 -7.87
N PRO A 726 -17.91 -14.14 -8.08
CA PRO A 726 -18.34 -14.61 -9.39
C PRO A 726 -18.73 -13.49 -10.36
N ALA A 727 -18.80 -12.26 -9.93
CA ALA A 727 -19.20 -11.12 -10.75
C ALA A 727 -18.07 -10.09 -10.85
N ASP A 728 -17.49 -9.94 -12.04
CA ASP A 728 -16.38 -9.02 -12.30
C ASP A 728 -16.80 -7.54 -12.28
N SER A 729 -18.10 -7.27 -12.37
CA SER A 729 -18.65 -5.93 -12.38
C SER A 729 -19.99 -5.85 -11.66
N LEU A 730 -20.39 -4.64 -11.26
CA LEU A 730 -21.73 -4.38 -10.71
C LEU A 730 -22.84 -4.68 -11.73
N ASP A 731 -22.57 -4.53 -13.02
CA ASP A 731 -23.51 -4.92 -14.07
C ASP A 731 -23.77 -6.43 -14.04
N MET A 732 -22.73 -7.24 -13.88
CA MET A 732 -22.88 -8.71 -13.72
C MET A 732 -23.70 -9.07 -12.47
N VAL A 733 -23.51 -8.35 -11.37
CA VAL A 733 -24.37 -8.54 -10.17
C VAL A 733 -25.83 -8.29 -10.50
N LEU A 734 -26.14 -7.21 -11.24
CA LEU A 734 -27.51 -6.86 -11.64
C LEU A 734 -28.03 -7.72 -12.80
N ASN A 735 -27.21 -8.47 -13.50
CA ASN A 735 -27.64 -9.47 -14.48
C ASN A 735 -28.21 -10.74 -13.83
N ASN A 736 -27.91 -10.98 -12.55
CA ASN A 736 -28.56 -12.07 -11.80
C ASN A 736 -30.03 -11.69 -11.51
N VAL A 737 -30.96 -12.38 -12.20
CA VAL A 737 -32.41 -12.11 -12.10
C VAL A 737 -32.94 -12.36 -10.70
N ALA A 738 -32.52 -13.44 -10.06
CA ALA A 738 -32.96 -13.77 -8.69
C ALA A 738 -32.54 -12.68 -7.70
N HIS A 739 -31.35 -12.10 -7.87
CA HIS A 739 -30.89 -11.01 -7.02
C HIS A 739 -31.67 -9.71 -7.30
N ARG A 740 -31.77 -9.26 -8.57
CA ARG A 740 -32.39 -7.96 -8.88
C ARG A 740 -33.91 -7.94 -8.68
N SER A 741 -34.57 -9.10 -8.64
CA SER A 741 -36.01 -9.21 -8.39
C SER A 741 -36.37 -9.58 -6.93
N ALA A 742 -35.38 -9.78 -6.07
CA ALA A 742 -35.62 -10.20 -4.69
C ALA A 742 -36.46 -9.19 -3.89
N GLY A 743 -36.24 -7.88 -4.12
CA GLY A 743 -37.00 -6.82 -3.46
C GLY A 743 -38.48 -6.70 -3.90
N THR A 744 -38.82 -7.28 -5.05
CA THR A 744 -40.15 -7.24 -5.67
C THR A 744 -40.86 -8.60 -5.69
N SER A 745 -40.48 -9.48 -4.76
CA SER A 745 -41.03 -10.84 -4.62
C SER A 745 -40.93 -11.67 -5.91
N GLY A 746 -39.81 -11.54 -6.63
CA GLY A 746 -39.48 -12.29 -7.85
C GLY A 746 -39.99 -11.63 -9.16
N VAL A 747 -40.64 -10.50 -9.10
CA VAL A 747 -41.04 -9.74 -10.30
C VAL A 747 -39.88 -8.92 -10.80
N ASP A 748 -39.33 -9.23 -11.97
CA ASP A 748 -38.20 -8.52 -12.55
C ASP A 748 -38.65 -7.18 -13.18
N THR A 749 -38.41 -6.10 -12.48
CA THR A 749 -38.71 -4.72 -12.93
C THR A 749 -37.51 -4.05 -13.63
N LEU A 750 -36.34 -4.72 -13.67
CA LEU A 750 -35.07 -4.17 -14.20
C LEU A 750 -34.63 -4.91 -15.47
N THR A 751 -35.56 -5.21 -16.37
CA THR A 751 -35.30 -5.93 -17.61
C THR A 751 -34.48 -5.10 -18.60
N ASN A 752 -34.58 -3.75 -18.53
CA ASN A 752 -33.86 -2.85 -19.43
C ASN A 752 -32.40 -2.66 -19.02
N PRO A 753 -31.40 -2.91 -19.90
CA PRO A 753 -30.00 -2.68 -19.61
C PRO A 753 -29.62 -1.24 -19.24
N SER A 754 -30.29 -0.24 -19.81
CA SER A 754 -30.04 1.17 -19.48
C SER A 754 -30.44 1.53 -18.08
N ASP A 755 -31.51 0.90 -17.55
CA ASP A 755 -31.95 1.10 -16.16
C ASP A 755 -30.96 0.47 -15.17
N ARG A 756 -30.41 -0.70 -15.51
CA ARG A 756 -29.34 -1.33 -14.72
C ARG A 756 -28.08 -0.48 -14.72
N ALA A 757 -27.68 0.07 -15.87
CA ALA A 757 -26.54 0.98 -15.97
C ALA A 757 -26.71 2.25 -15.11
N ALA A 758 -27.93 2.80 -15.06
CA ALA A 758 -28.24 3.92 -14.17
C ALA A 758 -28.12 3.53 -12.69
N ILE A 759 -28.62 2.35 -12.29
CA ILE A 759 -28.42 1.83 -10.93
C ILE A 759 -26.93 1.65 -10.63
N VAL A 760 -26.13 1.07 -11.53
CA VAL A 760 -24.68 0.92 -11.32
C VAL A 760 -24.04 2.29 -11.06
N ARG A 761 -24.42 3.32 -11.84
CA ARG A 761 -23.89 4.68 -11.65
C ARG A 761 -24.29 5.26 -10.29
N PHE A 762 -25.52 5.02 -9.84
CA PHE A 762 -25.97 5.39 -8.49
C PHE A 762 -25.17 4.63 -7.41
N LEU A 763 -25.03 3.31 -7.51
CA LEU A 763 -24.26 2.51 -6.56
C LEU A 763 -22.81 3.00 -6.41
N GLN A 764 -22.19 3.39 -7.51
CA GLN A 764 -20.85 3.96 -7.51
C GLN A 764 -20.78 5.38 -6.92
N SER A 765 -21.88 6.09 -6.81
CA SER A 765 -21.92 7.42 -6.20
C SER A 765 -22.11 7.39 -4.68
N ILE A 766 -22.47 6.23 -4.12
CA ILE A 766 -22.75 6.09 -2.68
C ILE A 766 -21.47 6.21 -1.86
N ASP A 767 -21.41 7.22 -0.99
CA ASP A 767 -20.37 7.40 0.02
C ASP A 767 -20.95 8.01 1.31
N ALA A 768 -20.09 8.38 2.26
CA ALA A 768 -20.52 8.95 3.54
C ALA A 768 -21.35 10.24 3.43
N ARG A 769 -21.36 10.90 2.25
CA ARG A 769 -22.14 12.11 1.99
C ARG A 769 -23.54 11.79 1.45
N THR A 770 -23.76 10.54 1.03
CA THR A 770 -25.03 10.13 0.41
C THR A 770 -26.09 9.88 1.48
N ALA A 771 -27.22 10.57 1.39
CA ALA A 771 -28.31 10.37 2.33
C ALA A 771 -28.85 8.92 2.25
N PRO A 772 -28.94 8.21 3.38
CA PRO A 772 -29.46 6.83 3.41
C PRO A 772 -30.89 6.75 2.85
N ILE A 773 -31.19 5.64 2.21
CA ILE A 773 -32.56 5.28 1.82
C ILE A 773 -33.13 4.42 2.94
N PRO A 774 -34.26 4.84 3.57
CA PRO A 774 -34.91 4.10 4.67
C PRO A 774 -35.32 2.69 4.30
#